data_67908a3a9d390d3598af2c0bc682ad21
#
_entry.id   67908a3a9d390d3598af2c0bc682ad21
#
_cell.length_a   1.000
_cell.length_b   1.000
_cell.length_c   1.000
_cell.angle_alpha   90.00
_cell.angle_beta   90.00
_cell.angle_gamma   90.00
#
_symmetry.space_group_name_H-M   'P 1'
#
loop_
_entity.id
_entity.type
_entity.pdbx_description
1 polymer ?
#
loop_
_entity_poly.entity_id
_entity_poly.type
_entity_poly.pdbx_seq_one_letter_code
_entity_poly.pdbx_strand_id
1 'polypeptide(L)'
;MGKLLKFLKPYAGAVVAIICILVVQAYCDLSLPTYTSDIVNVGIQQGGIDETVPDTISKKDLNHLLLLVPSDKQELVKNAYTKSTKKYDYKGTVMELKSSVKEDDKKMEKLSDILGKPMLLAAGFDSGSDMTQRIEDQMRTNMKKQVEAKQAEAKAQMEKAQKEAEDKINVQFADALAAAQTPEAKAQVQAKMQAAAQQVQTQMQEAQKKAAAQMSEVPDFDKMDIYDMLNFMGAEGRDALIKQMNKKMNSMQDSIIEQAASTYIKDAYTHVGIDTDQIETSYILHTGAKMLALAFLGMAASIMVGLLASRVGAGVGRGLRENVFRKVVGFSNAEFDKFSTASLITRSTNDIQQIQLLIVMILRMVLYAPIMAIGGIWKVFHTNVSMSWIIGLAVAIIVVIVGFLFFVVMPKFKLIQNQVDRLNLVSREILTGLSVIRAFGTQKHEEERFDDANKALTKTNLFVNRAMTFMMPLMMFVMNSITLLIVWVGGHSINDGVMQVGDMMAFIQYTMQIIMAFLMICMISVMLPRAAVSASRIDEVLTSETMIHDPKQPLRIPEEGKGKVVFDHVSFRYPGAEEDVLHDISFTAEPGKTTAFIGSTGCGKSTLVNLIPRFYDVTDGKITIDGKDVRDVSQHELREKLGYVPQKAVLFSGDIASNILYGNPDGSEAERSGNGIRIFSKYLKDAGYVKEKCYELWTKAGPVQVEFLDEDASRMKVDMGYAAFGADSIHAVGFEGDMINESVFFCDNFYNITCVSMGNPNCVVMMEEISKNKALHLGPYVENSKYFPNRINMQLCHVVDRENIQIEIYERGAGYTYASGTGACAAASAAHKLGLVGNRVQVHMQGGDLLVEFAEDDRVFMTGPVVYIGSITLAENFFA
;
A
#
# COMPACT_ATOMS: atom_id res chain seq x y z
N MET A 1 1.08 11.95 19.07
CA MET A 1 0.88 10.56 18.59
C MET A 1 -0.33 9.88 19.26
N GLY A 2 -0.46 9.81 20.60
CA GLY A 2 -1.59 9.14 21.27
C GLY A 2 -2.97 9.69 20.87
N LYS A 3 -3.05 11.01 20.58
CA LYS A 3 -4.30 11.66 20.15
C LYS A 3 -4.74 11.21 18.75
N LEU A 4 -3.79 10.93 17.83
CA LEU A 4 -4.08 10.42 16.47
C LEU A 4 -4.59 8.97 16.50
N LEU A 5 -4.08 8.14 17.40
CA LEU A 5 -4.53 6.76 17.57
C LEU A 5 -6.02 6.66 17.95
N LYS A 6 -6.57 7.67 18.63
CA LYS A 6 -7.98 7.73 18.99
C LYS A 6 -8.90 7.73 17.75
N PHE A 7 -8.47 8.37 16.66
CA PHE A 7 -9.23 8.42 15.41
C PHE A 7 -9.12 7.15 14.56
N LEU A 8 -8.12 6.28 14.84
CA LEU A 8 -7.98 4.97 14.20
C LEU A 8 -8.84 3.88 14.89
N LYS A 9 -9.33 4.12 16.12
CA LYS A 9 -10.10 3.14 16.88
C LYS A 9 -11.31 2.56 16.11
N PRO A 10 -12.11 3.35 15.37
CA PRO A 10 -13.21 2.82 14.56
C PRO A 10 -12.77 1.90 13.42
N TYR A 11 -11.51 1.99 13.00
CA TYR A 11 -10.91 1.25 11.88
C TYR A 11 -9.96 0.15 12.34
N ALA A 12 -9.98 -0.24 13.63
CA ALA A 12 -9.04 -1.21 14.21
C ALA A 12 -9.02 -2.53 13.44
N GLY A 13 -10.18 -3.05 13.01
CA GLY A 13 -10.25 -4.25 12.17
C GLY A 13 -9.52 -4.12 10.83
N ALA A 14 -9.65 -2.97 10.18
CA ALA A 14 -8.93 -2.70 8.93
C ALA A 14 -7.42 -2.57 9.15
N VAL A 15 -7.00 -1.96 10.27
CA VAL A 15 -5.58 -1.84 10.64
C VAL A 15 -4.97 -3.22 10.90
N VAL A 16 -5.66 -4.10 11.62
CA VAL A 16 -5.21 -5.49 11.83
C VAL A 16 -5.12 -6.24 10.50
N ALA A 17 -6.13 -6.12 9.63
CA ALA A 17 -6.08 -6.73 8.30
C ALA A 17 -4.89 -6.22 7.47
N ILE A 18 -4.59 -4.91 7.51
CA ILE A 18 -3.41 -4.33 6.85
C ILE A 18 -2.13 -4.97 7.39
N ILE A 19 -1.97 -5.11 8.70
CA ILE A 19 -0.77 -5.73 9.30
C ILE A 19 -0.62 -7.18 8.82
N CYS A 20 -1.69 -7.96 8.83
CA CYS A 20 -1.65 -9.35 8.35
C CYS A 20 -1.24 -9.43 6.87
N ILE A 21 -1.80 -8.56 6.02
CA ILE A 21 -1.47 -8.53 4.58
C ILE A 21 -0.03 -8.05 4.38
N LEU A 22 0.46 -7.08 5.18
CA LEU A 22 1.85 -6.63 5.12
C LEU A 22 2.84 -7.74 5.49
N VAL A 23 2.49 -8.62 6.43
CA VAL A 23 3.31 -9.81 6.74
C VAL A 23 3.36 -10.74 5.54
N VAL A 24 2.23 -11.00 4.89
CA VAL A 24 2.18 -11.81 3.66
C VAL A 24 3.01 -11.16 2.55
N GLN A 25 2.86 -9.85 2.35
CA GLN A 25 3.66 -9.11 1.37
C GLN A 25 5.15 -9.23 1.66
N ALA A 26 5.56 -9.00 2.91
CA ALA A 26 6.96 -9.10 3.31
C ALA A 26 7.52 -10.52 3.15
N TYR A 27 6.70 -11.54 3.43
CA TYR A 27 7.09 -12.93 3.16
C TYR A 27 7.32 -13.18 1.68
N CYS A 28 6.43 -12.69 0.81
CA CYS A 28 6.62 -12.80 -0.65
C CYS A 28 7.90 -12.10 -1.09
N ASP A 29 8.09 -10.84 -0.68
CA ASP A 29 9.24 -10.03 -1.09
C ASP A 29 10.58 -10.61 -0.58
N LEU A 30 10.60 -11.17 0.65
CA LEU A 30 11.77 -11.82 1.24
C LEU A 30 12.03 -13.25 0.71
N SER A 31 11.05 -13.86 0.04
CA SER A 31 11.25 -15.19 -0.56
C SER A 31 11.80 -15.11 -1.97
N LEU A 32 11.62 -14.01 -2.69
CA LEU A 32 12.14 -13.84 -4.06
C LEU A 32 13.66 -14.01 -4.18
N PRO A 33 14.51 -13.43 -3.30
CA PRO A 33 15.94 -13.67 -3.34
C PRO A 33 16.33 -15.13 -3.15
N THR A 34 15.60 -15.89 -2.32
CA THR A 34 15.84 -17.33 -2.15
C THR A 34 15.66 -18.08 -3.46
N TYR A 35 14.53 -17.85 -4.17
CA TYR A 35 14.30 -18.47 -5.47
C TYR A 35 15.29 -18.02 -6.53
N THR A 36 15.79 -16.78 -6.45
CA THR A 36 16.89 -16.33 -7.33
C THR A 36 18.16 -17.13 -7.05
N SER A 37 18.49 -17.37 -5.77
CA SER A 37 19.60 -18.24 -5.37
C SER A 37 19.41 -19.66 -5.89
N ASP A 38 18.21 -20.24 -5.74
CA ASP A 38 17.89 -21.61 -6.21
C ASP A 38 18.05 -21.74 -7.73
N ILE A 39 17.59 -20.74 -8.51
CA ILE A 39 17.77 -20.72 -9.97
C ILE A 39 19.25 -20.71 -10.34
N VAL A 40 20.08 -19.94 -9.62
CA VAL A 40 21.50 -19.83 -9.93
C VAL A 40 22.24 -21.07 -9.45
N ASN A 41 22.05 -21.49 -8.21
CA ASN A 41 22.78 -22.59 -7.60
C ASN A 41 22.33 -23.94 -8.17
N VAL A 42 21.02 -24.24 -8.06
CA VAL A 42 20.47 -25.52 -8.50
C VAL A 42 20.20 -25.51 -10.00
N GLY A 43 19.50 -24.47 -10.50
CA GLY A 43 19.12 -24.39 -11.91
C GLY A 43 20.34 -24.37 -12.81
N ILE A 44 21.20 -23.37 -12.67
CA ILE A 44 22.31 -23.13 -13.62
C ILE A 44 23.56 -23.94 -13.24
N GLN A 45 24.02 -23.84 -11.97
CA GLN A 45 25.30 -24.48 -11.59
C GLN A 45 25.20 -25.99 -11.45
N GLN A 46 24.06 -26.50 -10.97
CA GLN A 46 23.83 -27.92 -10.77
C GLN A 46 23.02 -28.57 -11.91
N GLY A 47 22.67 -27.79 -12.97
CA GLY A 47 21.93 -28.33 -14.12
C GLY A 47 20.51 -28.79 -13.78
N GLY A 48 19.85 -28.11 -12.82
CA GLY A 48 18.48 -28.42 -12.40
C GLY A 48 18.33 -29.62 -11.47
N ILE A 49 19.45 -30.18 -11.01
CA ILE A 49 19.52 -31.40 -10.17
C ILE A 49 19.58 -30.94 -8.70
N ASP A 50 18.47 -31.06 -7.99
CA ASP A 50 18.36 -30.76 -6.55
C ASP A 50 18.51 -32.01 -5.68
N GLU A 51 18.82 -33.15 -6.33
CA GLU A 51 18.94 -34.44 -5.68
C GLU A 51 20.40 -34.67 -5.23
N THR A 52 20.55 -35.16 -4.02
CA THR A 52 21.87 -35.55 -3.45
C THR A 52 22.12 -37.03 -3.55
N VAL A 53 21.18 -37.78 -4.14
CA VAL A 53 21.28 -39.23 -4.39
C VAL A 53 20.85 -39.49 -5.84
N PRO A 54 21.63 -40.11 -6.71
CA PRO A 54 21.24 -40.35 -8.10
C PRO A 54 20.07 -41.33 -8.19
N ASP A 55 18.98 -40.89 -8.80
CA ASP A 55 17.84 -41.77 -9.10
C ASP A 55 18.19 -42.89 -10.06
N THR A 56 19.09 -42.60 -10.99
CA THR A 56 19.49 -43.50 -12.06
C THR A 56 21.02 -43.43 -12.25
N ILE A 57 21.69 -44.53 -12.23
CA ILE A 57 23.17 -44.59 -12.36
C ILE A 57 23.60 -45.85 -13.13
N SER A 58 24.69 -45.79 -13.91
CA SER A 58 25.24 -46.98 -14.50
C SER A 58 25.79 -47.95 -13.43
N LYS A 59 25.72 -49.25 -13.66
CA LYS A 59 26.31 -50.25 -12.74
C LYS A 59 27.80 -50.01 -12.55
N LYS A 60 28.49 -49.50 -13.58
CA LYS A 60 29.91 -49.19 -13.52
C LYS A 60 30.16 -48.04 -12.57
N ASP A 61 29.48 -46.93 -12.75
CA ASP A 61 29.65 -45.72 -11.91
C ASP A 61 29.21 -45.99 -10.48
N LEU A 62 28.14 -46.78 -10.27
CA LEU A 62 27.71 -47.19 -8.92
C LEU A 62 28.83 -48.04 -8.25
N ASN A 63 29.49 -48.91 -8.98
CA ASN A 63 30.61 -49.69 -8.45
C ASN A 63 31.81 -48.80 -8.12
N HIS A 64 32.14 -47.83 -8.96
CA HIS A 64 33.16 -46.81 -8.66
C HIS A 64 32.85 -46.03 -7.39
N LEU A 65 31.59 -45.56 -7.26
CA LEU A 65 31.14 -44.84 -6.08
C LEU A 65 31.22 -45.72 -4.81
N LEU A 66 30.84 -46.99 -4.91
CA LEU A 66 30.93 -47.93 -3.80
C LEU A 66 32.37 -48.15 -3.29
N LEU A 67 33.36 -47.97 -4.15
CA LEU A 67 34.78 -48.05 -3.73
C LEU A 67 35.17 -46.88 -2.81
N LEU A 68 34.42 -45.76 -2.87
CA LEU A 68 34.64 -44.57 -2.04
C LEU A 68 33.75 -44.52 -0.79
N VAL A 69 32.78 -45.44 -0.68
CA VAL A 69 31.91 -45.59 0.49
C VAL A 69 32.61 -46.52 1.50
N PRO A 70 32.60 -46.18 2.82
CA PRO A 70 33.13 -47.03 3.86
C PRO A 70 32.55 -48.47 3.81
N SER A 71 33.38 -49.47 4.07
CA SER A 71 33.01 -50.86 3.87
C SER A 71 31.77 -51.30 4.66
N ASP A 72 31.55 -50.75 5.86
CA ASP A 72 30.40 -51.03 6.70
C ASP A 72 29.07 -50.49 6.13
N LYS A 73 29.12 -49.52 5.21
CA LYS A 73 27.95 -48.86 4.61
C LYS A 73 27.65 -49.29 3.18
N GLN A 74 28.54 -50.00 2.53
CA GLN A 74 28.40 -50.41 1.11
C GLN A 74 27.15 -51.25 0.86
N GLU A 75 26.81 -52.17 1.76
CA GLU A 75 25.61 -53.01 1.64
C GLU A 75 24.33 -52.21 1.66
N LEU A 76 24.27 -51.15 2.47
CA LEU A 76 23.10 -50.28 2.54
C LEU A 76 22.90 -49.58 1.19
N VAL A 77 23.96 -49.05 0.59
CA VAL A 77 23.90 -48.38 -0.73
C VAL A 77 23.52 -49.37 -1.82
N LYS A 78 24.14 -50.58 -1.87
CA LYS A 78 23.81 -51.62 -2.84
C LYS A 78 22.35 -52.04 -2.78
N ASN A 79 21.82 -52.18 -1.56
CA ASN A 79 20.44 -52.60 -1.34
C ASN A 79 19.41 -51.50 -1.69
N ALA A 80 19.79 -50.23 -1.79
CA ALA A 80 18.96 -49.13 -2.20
C ALA A 80 18.66 -49.14 -3.72
N TYR A 81 19.51 -49.74 -4.53
CA TYR A 81 19.35 -49.76 -5.97
C TYR A 81 18.85 -51.10 -6.49
N THR A 82 18.21 -51.10 -7.66
CA THR A 82 17.74 -52.28 -8.40
C THR A 82 18.04 -52.09 -9.87
N LYS A 83 18.10 -53.21 -10.63
CA LYS A 83 18.31 -53.14 -12.07
C LYS A 83 17.09 -52.48 -12.74
N SER A 84 17.33 -51.43 -13.54
CA SER A 84 16.28 -50.80 -14.30
C SER A 84 15.68 -51.72 -15.35
N THR A 85 14.36 -51.57 -15.54
CA THR A 85 13.59 -52.20 -16.61
C THR A 85 13.38 -51.29 -17.80
N LYS A 86 13.70 -49.98 -17.66
CA LYS A 86 13.59 -49.00 -18.73
C LYS A 86 14.75 -49.11 -19.71
N LYS A 87 14.53 -48.72 -20.95
CA LYS A 87 15.56 -48.63 -21.97
C LYS A 87 16.24 -47.26 -21.89
N TYR A 88 17.54 -47.27 -21.78
CA TYR A 88 18.39 -46.09 -21.82
C TYR A 88 19.33 -46.19 -23.02
N ASP A 89 19.84 -45.10 -23.51
CA ASP A 89 20.84 -45.09 -24.60
C ASP A 89 22.26 -45.40 -24.04
N TYR A 90 22.36 -46.51 -23.34
CA TYR A 90 23.60 -46.99 -22.69
C TYR A 90 23.81 -48.48 -22.92
N LYS A 91 25.01 -48.85 -23.35
CA LYS A 91 25.38 -50.24 -23.65
C LYS A 91 25.70 -51.09 -22.42
N GLY A 92 25.23 -50.74 -21.25
CA GLY A 92 25.50 -51.44 -20.00
C GLY A 92 24.26 -51.66 -19.15
N THR A 93 24.47 -52.16 -17.93
CA THR A 93 23.39 -52.31 -16.95
C THR A 93 23.17 -50.97 -16.25
N VAL A 94 21.93 -50.47 -16.26
CA VAL A 94 21.52 -49.28 -15.52
C VAL A 94 20.82 -49.71 -14.23
N MET A 95 21.11 -49.01 -13.14
CA MET A 95 20.53 -49.21 -11.83
C MET A 95 19.62 -48.02 -11.48
N GLU A 96 18.45 -48.29 -10.94
CA GLU A 96 17.50 -47.29 -10.46
C GLU A 96 17.33 -47.40 -8.96
N LEU A 97 17.15 -46.25 -8.31
CA LEU A 97 16.82 -46.16 -6.91
C LEU A 97 15.42 -46.75 -6.66
N LYS A 98 15.28 -47.62 -5.66
CA LYS A 98 14.00 -48.26 -5.34
C LYS A 98 12.99 -47.27 -4.90
N SER A 99 11.73 -47.33 -5.38
CA SER A 99 10.62 -46.45 -4.98
C SER A 99 10.41 -46.43 -3.46
N SER A 100 10.54 -47.54 -2.78
CA SER A 100 10.47 -47.69 -1.31
C SER A 100 11.56 -46.93 -0.54
N VAL A 101 12.61 -46.51 -1.22
CA VAL A 101 13.70 -45.69 -0.67
C VAL A 101 13.43 -44.22 -1.01
N LYS A 102 13.04 -43.96 -2.24
CA LYS A 102 12.73 -42.60 -2.74
C LYS A 102 11.56 -41.90 -2.00
N GLU A 103 10.54 -42.70 -1.57
CA GLU A 103 9.40 -42.23 -0.84
C GLU A 103 9.62 -42.08 0.68
N ASP A 104 10.80 -42.46 1.19
CA ASP A 104 11.15 -42.46 2.61
C ASP A 104 12.25 -41.42 2.87
N ASP A 105 11.85 -40.23 3.31
CA ASP A 105 12.74 -39.09 3.58
C ASP A 105 13.92 -39.46 4.50
N LYS A 106 13.71 -40.32 5.49
CA LYS A 106 14.78 -40.76 6.41
C LYS A 106 15.80 -41.66 5.76
N LYS A 107 15.38 -42.47 4.78
CA LYS A 107 16.32 -43.31 4.01
C LYS A 107 17.06 -42.48 3.00
N MET A 108 16.39 -41.51 2.38
CA MET A 108 17.02 -40.54 1.47
C MET A 108 18.08 -39.71 2.18
N GLU A 109 17.75 -39.14 3.34
CA GLU A 109 18.71 -38.38 4.18
C GLU A 109 19.93 -39.21 4.56
N LYS A 110 19.71 -40.44 5.01
CA LYS A 110 20.83 -41.36 5.32
C LYS A 110 21.70 -41.70 4.11
N LEU A 111 21.09 -41.87 2.92
CA LEU A 111 21.86 -42.15 1.70
C LEU A 111 22.62 -40.91 1.25
N SER A 112 22.03 -39.74 1.34
CA SER A 112 22.66 -38.44 1.08
C SER A 112 23.90 -38.24 1.95
N ASP A 113 23.80 -38.47 3.26
CA ASP A 113 24.91 -38.38 4.20
C ASP A 113 26.05 -39.37 3.88
N ILE A 114 25.68 -40.55 3.36
CA ILE A 114 26.65 -41.58 2.99
C ILE A 114 27.32 -41.28 1.66
N LEU A 115 26.54 -40.79 0.66
CA LEU A 115 26.99 -40.65 -0.73
C LEU A 115 27.59 -39.29 -1.05
N GLY A 116 27.22 -38.22 -0.33
CA GLY A 116 27.65 -36.83 -0.65
C GLY A 116 29.17 -36.71 -0.78
N LYS A 117 29.95 -37.14 0.22
CA LYS A 117 31.43 -37.11 0.19
C LYS A 117 32.04 -38.03 -0.83
N PRO A 118 31.58 -39.31 -0.98
CA PRO A 118 31.98 -40.16 -2.08
C PRO A 118 31.75 -39.58 -3.47
N MET A 119 30.62 -38.93 -3.73
CA MET A 119 30.32 -38.29 -5.01
C MET A 119 31.22 -37.08 -5.27
N LEU A 120 31.51 -36.28 -4.25
CA LEU A 120 32.51 -35.19 -4.34
C LEU A 120 33.89 -35.72 -4.75
N LEU A 121 34.32 -36.84 -4.15
CA LEU A 121 35.59 -37.48 -4.49
C LEU A 121 35.59 -38.06 -5.90
N ALA A 122 34.48 -38.72 -6.28
CA ALA A 122 34.32 -39.29 -7.62
C ALA A 122 34.35 -38.18 -8.67
N ALA A 123 33.57 -37.11 -8.50
CA ALA A 123 33.59 -35.95 -9.40
C ALA A 123 34.98 -35.32 -9.51
N GLY A 124 35.71 -35.24 -8.39
CA GLY A 124 37.10 -34.77 -8.38
C GLY A 124 38.04 -35.71 -9.17
N PHE A 125 37.85 -37.02 -9.04
CA PHE A 125 38.65 -38.00 -9.76
C PHE A 125 38.35 -38.02 -11.27
N ASP A 126 37.09 -37.93 -11.63
CA ASP A 126 36.65 -37.91 -13.03
C ASP A 126 37.02 -36.61 -13.75
N SER A 127 37.12 -35.49 -13.02
CA SER A 127 37.55 -34.19 -13.58
C SER A 127 39.04 -34.09 -13.89
N GLY A 128 39.89 -35.05 -13.43
CA GLY A 128 41.33 -35.02 -13.63
C GLY A 128 42.07 -33.82 -13.04
N SER A 129 41.53 -33.25 -11.95
CA SER A 129 42.11 -32.06 -11.30
C SER A 129 43.54 -32.27 -10.81
N ASP A 130 44.34 -31.19 -10.68
CA ASP A 130 45.74 -31.24 -10.15
C ASP A 130 45.80 -31.96 -8.80
N MET A 131 44.76 -31.87 -7.99
CA MET A 131 44.64 -32.54 -6.70
C MET A 131 44.47 -34.08 -6.90
N THR A 132 43.66 -34.46 -7.86
CA THR A 132 43.44 -35.86 -8.23
C THR A 132 44.74 -36.49 -8.75
N GLN A 133 45.45 -35.82 -9.66
CA GLN A 133 46.73 -36.27 -10.18
C GLN A 133 47.75 -36.47 -9.05
N ARG A 134 47.83 -35.55 -8.10
CA ARG A 134 48.72 -35.69 -6.92
C ARG A 134 48.36 -36.89 -6.04
N ILE A 135 47.05 -37.14 -5.85
CA ILE A 135 46.57 -38.30 -5.09
C ILE A 135 46.91 -39.58 -5.83
N GLU A 136 46.67 -39.62 -7.14
CA GLU A 136 47.02 -40.75 -8.01
C GLU A 136 48.52 -41.08 -7.96
N ASP A 137 49.36 -40.06 -8.13
CA ASP A 137 50.81 -40.20 -8.06
C ASP A 137 51.29 -40.64 -6.68
N GLN A 138 50.66 -40.14 -5.60
CA GLN A 138 50.96 -40.62 -4.25
C GLN A 138 50.51 -42.08 -4.05
N MET A 139 49.35 -42.47 -4.56
CA MET A 139 48.88 -43.86 -4.49
C MET A 139 49.81 -44.78 -5.26
N ARG A 140 50.17 -44.44 -6.50
CA ARG A 140 51.12 -45.20 -7.33
C ARG A 140 52.47 -45.38 -6.62
N THR A 141 52.99 -44.27 -6.08
CA THR A 141 54.26 -44.29 -5.34
C THR A 141 54.17 -45.15 -4.10
N ASN A 142 53.08 -45.04 -3.32
CA ASN A 142 52.91 -45.88 -2.12
C ASN A 142 52.68 -47.33 -2.45
N MET A 143 51.97 -47.69 -3.51
CA MET A 143 51.72 -49.04 -3.95
C MET A 143 53.02 -49.64 -4.45
N LYS A 144 53.84 -48.97 -5.30
CA LYS A 144 55.17 -49.42 -5.72
C LYS A 144 56.04 -49.69 -4.52
N LYS A 145 56.13 -48.78 -3.54
CA LYS A 145 56.90 -48.98 -2.30
C LYS A 145 56.41 -50.14 -1.46
N GLN A 146 55.07 -50.38 -1.35
CA GLN A 146 54.54 -51.53 -0.62
C GLN A 146 54.91 -52.85 -1.31
N VAL A 147 54.84 -52.93 -2.64
CA VAL A 147 55.26 -54.10 -3.40
C VAL A 147 56.74 -54.32 -3.29
N GLU A 148 57.55 -53.24 -3.45
CA GLU A 148 58.98 -53.30 -3.25
C GLU A 148 59.34 -53.74 -1.83
N ALA A 149 58.69 -53.27 -0.81
CA ALA A 149 58.90 -53.67 0.59
C ALA A 149 58.54 -55.16 0.82
N LYS A 150 57.39 -55.61 0.27
CA LYS A 150 56.97 -57.01 0.34
C LYS A 150 57.99 -57.93 -0.44
N GLN A 151 58.45 -57.41 -1.57
CA GLN A 151 59.51 -58.15 -2.35
C GLN A 151 60.82 -58.24 -1.58
N ALA A 152 61.24 -57.13 -0.96
CA ALA A 152 62.41 -57.09 -0.11
C ALA A 152 62.30 -58.04 1.11
N GLU A 153 61.13 -58.03 1.76
CA GLU A 153 60.84 -58.91 2.89
C GLU A 153 60.76 -60.34 2.51
N ALA A 154 60.12 -60.70 1.37
CA ALA A 154 60.10 -62.03 0.84
C ALA A 154 61.51 -62.51 0.48
N LYS A 155 62.35 -61.66 -0.13
CA LYS A 155 63.74 -61.95 -0.44
C LYS A 155 64.55 -62.14 0.82
N ALA A 156 64.38 -61.26 1.84
CA ALA A 156 65.09 -61.44 3.12
C ALA A 156 64.70 -62.72 3.86
N GLN A 157 63.41 -63.12 3.83
CA GLN A 157 62.89 -64.36 4.39
C GLN A 157 63.48 -65.59 3.65
N MET A 158 63.63 -65.53 2.32
CA MET A 158 64.24 -66.57 1.54
C MET A 158 65.75 -66.68 1.87
N GLU A 159 66.49 -65.57 1.91
CA GLU A 159 67.87 -65.54 2.27
C GLU A 159 68.13 -66.14 3.68
N LYS A 160 67.21 -65.74 4.62
CA LYS A 160 67.27 -66.31 5.98
C LYS A 160 66.99 -67.84 6.00
N ALA A 161 65.98 -68.28 5.26
CA ALA A 161 65.64 -69.71 5.12
C ALA A 161 66.72 -70.47 4.44
N GLN A 162 67.44 -69.89 3.45
CA GLN A 162 68.56 -70.41 2.81
C GLN A 162 69.70 -70.67 3.80
N LYS A 163 70.03 -69.60 4.56
CA LYS A 163 71.11 -69.68 5.55
C LYS A 163 70.83 -70.70 6.67
N GLU A 164 69.57 -70.70 7.16
CA GLU A 164 69.10 -71.67 8.17
C GLU A 164 69.19 -73.15 7.61
N ALA A 165 68.86 -73.33 6.32
CA ALA A 165 68.96 -74.62 5.68
C ALA A 165 70.44 -75.03 5.48
N GLU A 166 71.32 -74.13 5.03
CA GLU A 166 72.77 -74.36 4.91
C GLU A 166 73.42 -74.70 6.30
N ASP A 167 73.01 -73.90 7.34
CA ASP A 167 73.49 -74.12 8.69
C ASP A 167 73.05 -75.52 9.21
N LYS A 168 71.78 -75.91 9.00
CA LYS A 168 71.28 -77.24 9.39
C LYS A 168 72.04 -78.38 8.69
N ILE A 169 72.35 -78.21 7.38
CA ILE A 169 73.18 -79.19 6.63
C ILE A 169 74.54 -79.26 7.24
N ASN A 170 75.18 -78.12 7.48
CA ASN A 170 76.49 -78.06 8.08
C ASN A 170 76.53 -78.73 9.48
N VAL A 171 75.58 -78.49 10.33
CA VAL A 171 75.45 -79.09 11.66
C VAL A 171 75.16 -80.59 11.57
N GLN A 172 74.22 -81.02 10.71
CA GLN A 172 73.81 -82.40 10.52
C GLN A 172 74.94 -83.28 10.02
N PHE A 173 75.88 -82.76 9.20
CA PHE A 173 76.97 -83.47 8.65
C PHE A 173 78.30 -83.21 9.34
N ALA A 174 78.40 -82.28 10.28
CA ALA A 174 79.65 -82.00 11.05
C ALA A 174 80.09 -83.13 11.86
N ASP A 175 79.16 -83.79 12.64
CA ASP A 175 79.53 -84.98 13.43
C ASP A 175 79.89 -86.19 12.63
N ALA A 176 79.21 -86.33 11.45
CA ALA A 176 79.53 -87.44 10.51
C ALA A 176 80.86 -87.18 9.83
N LEU A 177 81.22 -85.98 9.54
CA LEU A 177 82.50 -85.55 8.97
C LEU A 177 83.65 -85.74 10.00
N ALA A 178 83.45 -85.45 11.27
CA ALA A 178 84.39 -85.64 12.37
C ALA A 178 84.58 -87.12 12.72
N ALA A 179 83.58 -87.98 12.58
CA ALA A 179 83.64 -89.44 12.84
C ALA A 179 84.21 -90.23 11.69
N ALA A 180 84.40 -89.71 10.51
CA ALA A 180 84.97 -90.35 9.32
C ALA A 180 86.49 -90.44 9.43
N GLN A 181 86.99 -91.64 9.79
CA GLN A 181 88.47 -91.95 9.98
C GLN A 181 89.18 -92.30 8.70
N THR A 182 88.53 -92.60 7.55
CA THR A 182 89.18 -92.99 6.27
C THR A 182 88.84 -91.90 5.17
N PRO A 183 89.83 -91.77 4.20
CA PRO A 183 89.63 -90.85 3.12
C PRO A 183 88.31 -91.07 2.27
N GLU A 184 87.99 -92.40 2.10
CA GLU A 184 86.79 -92.81 1.35
C GLU A 184 85.51 -92.51 2.11
N ALA A 185 85.51 -92.65 3.44
CA ALA A 185 84.36 -92.29 4.28
C ALA A 185 84.11 -90.74 4.27
N LYS A 186 85.19 -89.93 4.29
CA LYS A 186 85.02 -88.44 4.18
C LYS A 186 84.49 -88.04 2.83
N ALA A 187 84.92 -88.73 1.73
CA ALA A 187 84.38 -88.41 0.39
C ALA A 187 82.91 -88.80 0.23
N GLN A 188 82.46 -89.94 0.88
CA GLN A 188 81.04 -90.28 0.89
C GLN A 188 80.19 -89.33 1.72
N VAL A 189 80.63 -88.79 2.86
CA VAL A 189 79.94 -87.80 3.64
C VAL A 189 79.90 -86.48 2.89
N GLN A 190 81.00 -86.06 2.25
CA GLN A 190 81.01 -84.84 1.40
C GLN A 190 80.10 -84.98 0.20
N ALA A 191 80.01 -86.15 -0.45
CA ALA A 191 79.12 -86.40 -1.55
C ALA A 191 77.59 -86.32 -1.11
N LYS A 192 77.31 -86.84 0.11
CA LYS A 192 75.98 -86.75 0.68
C LYS A 192 75.66 -85.30 1.10
N MET A 193 76.57 -84.55 1.64
CA MET A 193 76.46 -83.17 1.97
C MET A 193 76.21 -82.30 0.72
N GLN A 194 76.96 -82.54 -0.36
CA GLN A 194 76.79 -81.92 -1.65
C GLN A 194 75.40 -82.24 -2.28
N ALA A 195 74.97 -83.53 -2.16
CA ALA A 195 73.67 -83.93 -2.62
C ALA A 195 72.54 -83.24 -1.83
N ALA A 196 72.67 -83.13 -0.49
CA ALA A 196 71.73 -82.39 0.35
C ALA A 196 71.72 -80.89 0.02
N ALA A 197 72.88 -80.26 -0.18
CA ALA A 197 73.00 -78.88 -0.59
C ALA A 197 72.34 -78.62 -1.99
N GLN A 198 72.58 -79.56 -2.92
CA GLN A 198 71.94 -79.54 -4.27
C GLN A 198 70.43 -79.67 -4.17
N GLN A 199 69.93 -80.53 -3.26
CA GLN A 199 68.50 -80.72 -3.05
C GLN A 199 67.82 -79.41 -2.46
N VAL A 200 68.51 -78.79 -1.52
CA VAL A 200 68.06 -77.47 -0.98
C VAL A 200 68.12 -76.38 -2.06
N GLN A 201 69.23 -76.37 -2.85
CA GLN A 201 69.33 -75.39 -3.94
C GLN A 201 68.28 -75.60 -5.02
N THR A 202 67.85 -76.81 -5.30
CA THR A 202 66.74 -77.09 -6.25
C THR A 202 65.40 -76.70 -5.68
N GLN A 203 65.15 -76.98 -4.39
CA GLN A 203 63.93 -76.54 -3.73
C GLN A 203 63.84 -74.98 -3.65
N MET A 204 64.94 -74.32 -3.42
CA MET A 204 65.06 -72.90 -3.44
C MET A 204 64.81 -72.29 -4.82
N GLN A 205 65.41 -72.94 -5.89
CA GLN A 205 65.11 -72.53 -7.26
C GLN A 205 63.63 -72.70 -7.65
N GLU A 206 62.99 -73.77 -7.16
CA GLU A 206 61.53 -73.92 -7.32
C GLU A 206 60.74 -72.91 -6.56
N ALA A 207 61.14 -72.57 -5.32
CA ALA A 207 60.49 -71.48 -4.52
C ALA A 207 60.75 -70.15 -5.16
N GLN A 208 61.95 -69.87 -5.72
CA GLN A 208 62.22 -68.65 -6.48
C GLN A 208 61.39 -68.55 -7.75
N LYS A 209 61.22 -69.66 -8.52
CA LYS A 209 60.36 -69.71 -9.67
C LYS A 209 58.88 -69.49 -9.33
N LYS A 210 58.38 -70.04 -8.20
CA LYS A 210 57.06 -69.85 -7.72
C LYS A 210 56.87 -68.40 -7.29
N ALA A 211 57.82 -67.84 -6.56
CA ALA A 211 57.81 -66.42 -6.16
C ALA A 211 57.89 -65.48 -7.38
N ALA A 212 58.71 -65.77 -8.36
CA ALA A 212 58.84 -65.05 -9.62
C ALA A 212 57.52 -65.11 -10.45
N ALA A 213 56.88 -66.31 -10.48
CA ALA A 213 55.57 -66.44 -11.12
C ALA A 213 54.49 -65.67 -10.43
N GLN A 214 54.44 -65.61 -9.08
CA GLN A 214 53.55 -64.75 -8.32
C GLN A 214 53.85 -63.23 -8.50
N MET A 215 55.15 -62.90 -8.73
CA MET A 215 55.55 -61.51 -9.03
C MET A 215 55.23 -61.10 -10.47
N SER A 216 55.06 -61.99 -11.42
CA SER A 216 54.63 -61.67 -12.79
C SER A 216 53.15 -61.32 -12.88
N GLU A 217 52.36 -61.57 -11.83
CA GLU A 217 50.93 -61.17 -11.70
C GLU A 217 50.75 -59.78 -11.08
N VAL A 218 51.81 -59.02 -10.72
CA VAL A 218 51.68 -57.64 -10.21
C VAL A 218 51.33 -56.78 -11.39
N PRO A 219 50.15 -56.05 -11.27
CA PRO A 219 49.69 -55.15 -12.32
C PRO A 219 50.69 -54.01 -12.55
N ASP A 220 50.71 -53.52 -13.78
CA ASP A 220 51.43 -52.29 -14.12
C ASP A 220 50.66 -51.03 -13.55
N PHE A 221 51.04 -50.54 -12.38
CA PHE A 221 50.42 -49.40 -11.68
C PHE A 221 50.47 -48.14 -12.51
N ASP A 222 51.33 -48.01 -13.52
CA ASP A 222 51.38 -46.83 -14.38
C ASP A 222 50.24 -46.80 -15.42
N LYS A 223 49.57 -47.95 -15.65
CA LYS A 223 48.43 -48.10 -16.55
C LYS A 223 47.09 -48.24 -15.83
N MET A 224 47.08 -48.30 -14.50
CA MET A 224 45.86 -48.44 -13.72
C MET A 224 45.23 -47.06 -13.49
N ASP A 225 43.90 -46.97 -13.64
CA ASP A 225 43.14 -45.83 -13.21
C ASP A 225 42.98 -45.79 -11.66
N ILE A 226 42.52 -44.71 -11.13
CA ILE A 226 42.39 -44.53 -9.67
C ILE A 226 41.41 -45.53 -9.04
N TYR A 227 40.35 -45.93 -9.74
CA TYR A 227 39.35 -46.88 -9.25
C TYR A 227 39.94 -48.30 -9.23
N ASP A 228 40.74 -48.65 -10.21
CA ASP A 228 41.49 -49.92 -10.24
C ASP A 228 42.50 -50.02 -9.10
N MET A 229 43.22 -48.91 -8.82
CA MET A 229 44.12 -48.81 -7.67
C MET A 229 43.38 -48.96 -6.34
N LEU A 230 42.22 -48.27 -6.17
CA LEU A 230 41.38 -48.38 -4.98
C LEU A 230 40.84 -49.83 -4.78
N ASN A 231 40.52 -50.52 -5.86
CA ASN A 231 40.06 -51.90 -5.79
C ASN A 231 41.22 -52.85 -5.38
N PHE A 232 42.41 -52.59 -5.86
CA PHE A 232 43.62 -53.37 -5.54
C PHE A 232 44.08 -53.23 -4.08
N MET A 233 43.86 -52.02 -3.44
CA MET A 233 44.26 -51.74 -2.06
C MET A 233 43.56 -52.64 -1.01
N GLY A 234 42.44 -53.28 -1.37
CA GLY A 234 41.65 -54.05 -0.43
C GLY A 234 40.81 -53.14 0.53
N ALA A 235 39.95 -53.75 1.34
CA ALA A 235 38.99 -52.99 2.16
C ALA A 235 39.68 -52.13 3.24
N GLU A 236 40.63 -52.67 3.97
CA GLU A 236 41.30 -51.96 5.08
C GLU A 236 42.09 -50.72 4.62
N GLY A 237 42.85 -50.87 3.52
CA GLY A 237 43.66 -49.81 2.94
C GLY A 237 42.79 -48.69 2.38
N ARG A 238 41.69 -49.06 1.74
CA ARG A 238 40.72 -48.18 1.20
C ARG A 238 39.98 -47.36 2.29
N ASP A 239 39.51 -48.04 3.37
CA ASP A 239 38.83 -47.38 4.50
C ASP A 239 39.76 -46.41 5.23
N ALA A 240 41.04 -46.72 5.37
CA ALA A 240 42.03 -45.81 5.95
C ALA A 240 42.20 -44.55 5.10
N LEU A 241 42.28 -44.68 3.78
CA LEU A 241 42.37 -43.56 2.82
C LEU A 241 41.10 -42.68 2.87
N ILE A 242 39.94 -43.32 2.79
CA ILE A 242 38.64 -42.62 2.87
C ILE A 242 38.54 -41.84 4.19
N LYS A 243 38.92 -42.41 5.31
CA LYS A 243 38.93 -41.75 6.60
C LYS A 243 39.85 -40.51 6.63
N GLN A 244 40.99 -40.59 6.02
CA GLN A 244 41.93 -39.45 5.90
C GLN A 244 41.36 -38.33 5.02
N MET A 245 40.74 -38.69 3.88
CA MET A 245 40.10 -37.75 2.97
C MET A 245 38.88 -37.07 3.61
N ASN A 246 38.04 -37.86 4.28
CA ASN A 246 36.87 -37.33 5.01
C ASN A 246 37.25 -36.34 6.12
N LYS A 247 38.40 -36.57 6.79
CA LYS A 247 38.89 -35.64 7.80
C LYS A 247 39.22 -34.25 7.23
N LYS A 248 39.71 -34.17 5.99
CA LYS A 248 39.97 -32.90 5.28
C LYS A 248 38.66 -32.26 4.81
N MET A 249 37.67 -33.07 4.39
CA MET A 249 36.37 -32.57 3.92
C MET A 249 35.41 -32.15 5.04
N ASN A 250 35.65 -32.56 6.29
CA ASN A 250 34.83 -32.16 7.43
C ASN A 250 34.84 -30.65 7.74
N SER A 251 35.75 -29.89 7.16
CA SER A 251 35.80 -28.42 7.23
C SER A 251 35.05 -27.73 6.09
N MET A 252 34.57 -28.48 5.12
CA MET A 252 33.76 -27.95 4.01
C MET A 252 32.29 -27.79 4.43
N GLN A 253 31.62 -26.84 3.85
CA GLN A 253 30.20 -26.60 4.11
C GLN A 253 29.37 -27.65 3.33
N ASP A 254 28.24 -28.10 3.94
CA ASP A 254 27.40 -29.14 3.35
C ASP A 254 26.87 -28.76 1.96
N SER A 255 26.57 -27.48 1.72
CA SER A 255 26.11 -26.96 0.42
C SER A 255 27.07 -27.18 -0.73
N ILE A 256 28.38 -27.25 -0.44
CA ILE A 256 29.39 -27.52 -1.47
C ILE A 256 29.53 -29.02 -1.77
N ILE A 257 29.36 -29.83 -0.72
CA ILE A 257 29.32 -31.29 -0.90
C ILE A 257 28.08 -31.65 -1.74
N GLU A 258 26.94 -30.98 -1.48
CA GLU A 258 25.70 -31.13 -2.27
C GLU A 258 25.88 -30.67 -3.72
N GLN A 259 26.52 -29.50 -3.94
CA GLN A 259 26.80 -29.03 -5.30
C GLN A 259 27.68 -29.96 -6.10
N ALA A 260 28.74 -30.52 -5.48
CA ALA A 260 29.60 -31.47 -6.13
C ALA A 260 28.89 -32.81 -6.36
N ALA A 261 28.04 -33.23 -5.43
CA ALA A 261 27.19 -34.41 -5.59
C ALA A 261 26.25 -34.27 -6.79
N SER A 262 25.57 -33.09 -6.90
CA SER A 262 24.68 -32.80 -8.04
C SER A 262 25.44 -32.78 -9.38
N THR A 263 26.68 -32.25 -9.39
CA THR A 263 27.53 -32.29 -10.58
C THR A 263 27.85 -33.75 -10.99
N TYR A 264 28.19 -34.58 -10.01
CA TYR A 264 28.42 -36.00 -10.26
C TYR A 264 27.16 -36.71 -10.79
N ILE A 265 26.00 -36.39 -10.23
CA ILE A 265 24.70 -36.91 -10.68
C ILE A 265 24.40 -36.48 -12.12
N LYS A 266 24.71 -35.23 -12.48
CA LYS A 266 24.54 -34.72 -13.86
C LYS A 266 25.39 -35.53 -14.84
N ASP A 267 26.65 -35.78 -14.50
CA ASP A 267 27.55 -36.58 -15.32
C ASP A 267 27.05 -38.06 -15.43
N ALA A 268 26.60 -38.62 -14.29
CA ALA A 268 26.05 -39.99 -14.28
C ALA A 268 24.79 -40.11 -15.14
N TYR A 269 23.90 -39.07 -15.13
CA TYR A 269 22.70 -39.02 -15.98
C TYR A 269 23.09 -38.89 -17.45
N THR A 270 24.05 -38.02 -17.77
CA THR A 270 24.57 -37.88 -19.15
C THR A 270 25.16 -39.15 -19.66
N HIS A 271 25.94 -39.87 -18.83
CA HIS A 271 26.53 -41.20 -19.17
C HIS A 271 25.45 -42.24 -19.52
N VAL A 272 24.30 -42.19 -18.87
CA VAL A 272 23.17 -43.10 -19.10
C VAL A 272 22.27 -42.65 -20.27
N GLY A 273 22.50 -41.46 -20.84
CA GLY A 273 21.74 -40.92 -21.97
C GLY A 273 20.44 -40.22 -21.55
N ILE A 274 20.38 -39.70 -20.30
CA ILE A 274 19.28 -38.84 -19.84
C ILE A 274 19.58 -37.42 -20.31
N ASP A 275 18.55 -36.73 -20.86
CA ASP A 275 18.65 -35.34 -21.30
C ASP A 275 18.67 -34.39 -20.09
N THR A 276 19.86 -34.01 -19.66
CA THR A 276 20.08 -33.10 -18.52
C THR A 276 19.71 -31.68 -18.84
N ASP A 277 19.70 -31.23 -20.11
CA ASP A 277 19.30 -29.90 -20.53
C ASP A 277 17.78 -29.70 -20.36
N GLN A 278 17.01 -30.78 -20.57
CA GLN A 278 15.58 -30.78 -20.30
C GLN A 278 15.29 -30.69 -18.80
N ILE A 279 16.08 -31.34 -17.94
CA ILE A 279 15.97 -31.27 -16.48
C ILE A 279 16.25 -29.84 -16.02
N GLU A 280 17.35 -29.25 -16.48
CA GLU A 280 17.77 -27.88 -16.19
C GLU A 280 16.69 -26.88 -16.58
N THR A 281 16.22 -26.94 -17.83
CA THR A 281 15.18 -26.07 -18.34
C THR A 281 13.86 -26.21 -17.56
N SER A 282 13.48 -27.46 -17.26
CA SER A 282 12.25 -27.73 -16.48
C SER A 282 12.33 -27.16 -15.07
N TYR A 283 13.46 -27.30 -14.38
CA TYR A 283 13.67 -26.76 -13.05
C TYR A 283 13.61 -25.23 -13.04
N ILE A 284 14.33 -24.58 -13.97
CA ILE A 284 14.35 -23.13 -14.11
C ILE A 284 12.95 -22.59 -14.39
N LEU A 285 12.20 -23.21 -15.31
CA LEU A 285 10.83 -22.81 -15.63
C LEU A 285 9.88 -22.99 -14.45
N HIS A 286 9.98 -24.13 -13.74
CA HIS A 286 9.15 -24.41 -12.57
C HIS A 286 9.41 -23.44 -11.41
N THR A 287 10.68 -23.21 -11.09
CA THR A 287 11.11 -22.26 -10.05
C THR A 287 10.78 -20.84 -10.45
N GLY A 288 10.97 -20.47 -11.72
CA GLY A 288 10.53 -19.19 -12.27
C GLY A 288 9.03 -18.98 -12.20
N ALA A 289 8.23 -20.02 -12.46
CA ALA A 289 6.77 -19.95 -12.31
C ALA A 289 6.35 -19.75 -10.84
N LYS A 290 7.00 -20.44 -9.88
CA LYS A 290 6.80 -20.21 -8.43
C LYS A 290 7.15 -18.77 -8.06
N MET A 291 8.27 -18.26 -8.56
CA MET A 291 8.72 -16.89 -8.33
C MET A 291 7.73 -15.86 -8.87
N LEU A 292 7.20 -16.06 -10.09
CA LEU A 292 6.16 -15.23 -10.69
C LEU A 292 4.85 -15.28 -9.89
N ALA A 293 4.43 -16.45 -9.42
CA ALA A 293 3.24 -16.61 -8.59
C ALA A 293 3.37 -15.84 -7.26
N LEU A 294 4.54 -15.92 -6.61
CA LEU A 294 4.85 -15.15 -5.41
C LEU A 294 4.89 -13.64 -5.66
N ALA A 295 5.50 -13.22 -6.75
CA ALA A 295 5.53 -11.80 -7.14
C ALA A 295 4.11 -11.28 -7.40
N PHE A 296 3.26 -12.08 -8.06
CA PHE A 296 1.85 -11.75 -8.26
C PHE A 296 1.08 -11.65 -6.92
N LEU A 297 1.30 -12.59 -6.00
CA LEU A 297 0.71 -12.55 -4.66
C LEU A 297 1.18 -11.31 -3.87
N GLY A 298 2.48 -10.98 -3.92
CA GLY A 298 3.06 -9.78 -3.33
C GLY A 298 2.45 -8.49 -3.91
N MET A 299 2.27 -8.44 -5.25
CA MET A 299 1.59 -7.34 -5.93
C MET A 299 0.14 -7.20 -5.45
N ALA A 300 -0.62 -8.29 -5.42
CA ALA A 300 -2.01 -8.29 -4.96
C ALA A 300 -2.12 -7.83 -3.49
N ALA A 301 -1.22 -8.30 -2.63
CA ALA A 301 -1.12 -7.87 -1.23
C ALA A 301 -0.83 -6.36 -1.14
N SER A 302 0.13 -5.84 -1.91
CA SER A 302 0.48 -4.41 -1.94
C SER A 302 -0.69 -3.53 -2.38
N ILE A 303 -1.42 -3.95 -3.42
CA ILE A 303 -2.64 -3.27 -3.90
C ILE A 303 -3.70 -3.25 -2.79
N MET A 304 -3.95 -4.39 -2.15
CA MET A 304 -4.94 -4.50 -1.09
C MET A 304 -4.59 -3.62 0.12
N VAL A 305 -3.33 -3.60 0.54
CA VAL A 305 -2.83 -2.67 1.57
C VAL A 305 -3.06 -1.23 1.17
N GLY A 306 -2.73 -0.86 -0.08
CA GLY A 306 -2.95 0.48 -0.60
C GLY A 306 -4.41 0.91 -0.56
N LEU A 307 -5.33 0.04 -1.01
CA LEU A 307 -6.78 0.26 -0.99
C LEU A 307 -7.31 0.43 0.45
N LEU A 308 -6.95 -0.48 1.36
CA LEU A 308 -7.39 -0.42 2.75
C LEU A 308 -6.83 0.80 3.48
N ALA A 309 -5.54 1.11 3.30
CA ALA A 309 -4.90 2.27 3.92
C ALA A 309 -5.53 3.59 3.42
N SER A 310 -5.80 3.70 2.13
CA SER A 310 -6.47 4.87 1.55
C SER A 310 -7.90 5.02 2.06
N ARG A 311 -8.65 3.90 2.15
CA ARG A 311 -10.02 3.89 2.70
C ARG A 311 -10.05 4.32 4.17
N VAL A 312 -9.11 3.82 4.99
CA VAL A 312 -8.96 4.23 6.39
C VAL A 312 -8.60 5.71 6.48
N GLY A 313 -7.60 6.16 5.71
CA GLY A 313 -7.19 7.56 5.69
C GLY A 313 -8.31 8.51 5.29
N ALA A 314 -9.04 8.19 4.23
CA ALA A 314 -10.20 8.97 3.77
C ALA A 314 -11.34 8.97 4.80
N GLY A 315 -11.61 7.82 5.43
CA GLY A 315 -12.62 7.68 6.48
C GLY A 315 -12.30 8.53 7.72
N VAL A 316 -11.05 8.51 8.17
CA VAL A 316 -10.59 9.38 9.28
C VAL A 316 -10.69 10.85 8.89
N GLY A 317 -10.27 11.22 7.66
CA GLY A 317 -10.40 12.58 7.15
C GLY A 317 -11.84 13.08 7.13
N ARG A 318 -12.78 12.22 6.66
CA ARG A 318 -14.23 12.53 6.71
C ARG A 318 -14.71 12.74 8.14
N GLY A 319 -14.40 11.83 9.05
CA GLY A 319 -14.83 11.94 10.44
C GLY A 319 -14.26 13.16 11.16
N LEU A 320 -13.00 13.53 10.87
CA LEU A 320 -12.40 14.75 11.40
C LEU A 320 -13.11 16.01 10.87
N ARG A 321 -13.39 16.10 9.55
CA ARG A 321 -14.11 17.23 8.97
C ARG A 321 -15.49 17.38 9.59
N GLU A 322 -16.24 16.30 9.70
CA GLU A 322 -17.56 16.29 10.33
C GLU A 322 -17.50 16.79 11.77
N ASN A 323 -16.57 16.25 12.58
CA ASN A 323 -16.46 16.65 13.99
C ASN A 323 -16.00 18.09 14.15
N VAL A 324 -15.02 18.55 13.36
CA VAL A 324 -14.55 19.95 13.39
C VAL A 324 -15.67 20.88 12.94
N PHE A 325 -16.35 20.58 11.83
CA PHE A 325 -17.44 21.42 11.33
C PHE A 325 -18.61 21.51 12.33
N ARG A 326 -19.05 20.37 12.88
CA ARG A 326 -20.08 20.31 13.90
C ARG A 326 -19.69 21.14 15.14
N LYS A 327 -18.42 21.08 15.53
CA LYS A 327 -17.93 21.86 16.68
C LYS A 327 -17.90 23.34 16.37
N VAL A 328 -17.42 23.74 15.19
CA VAL A 328 -17.33 25.13 14.75
C VAL A 328 -18.72 25.76 14.61
N VAL A 329 -19.69 25.05 14.05
CA VAL A 329 -21.09 25.55 13.96
C VAL A 329 -21.69 25.77 15.35
N GLY A 330 -21.28 25.02 16.35
CA GLY A 330 -21.69 25.18 17.74
C GLY A 330 -20.90 26.23 18.54
N PHE A 331 -19.97 26.95 17.93
CA PHE A 331 -19.22 28.01 18.62
C PHE A 331 -20.08 29.25 18.88
N SER A 332 -19.81 29.93 19.98
CA SER A 332 -20.25 31.29 20.21
C SER A 332 -19.32 32.30 19.51
N ASN A 333 -19.69 33.58 19.50
CA ASN A 333 -18.85 34.61 18.92
C ASN A 333 -17.46 34.70 19.57
N ALA A 334 -17.36 34.39 20.87
CA ALA A 334 -16.11 34.40 21.62
C ALA A 334 -15.07 33.40 21.07
N GLU A 335 -15.49 32.20 20.65
CA GLU A 335 -14.59 31.21 20.05
C GLU A 335 -14.20 31.63 18.63
N PHE A 336 -15.11 32.25 17.85
CA PHE A 336 -14.77 32.81 16.53
C PHE A 336 -13.72 33.91 16.62
N ASP A 337 -13.79 34.77 17.64
CA ASP A 337 -12.79 35.81 17.87
C ASP A 337 -11.43 35.20 18.22
N LYS A 338 -11.39 34.10 19.02
CA LYS A 338 -10.18 33.38 19.41
C LYS A 338 -9.49 32.69 18.22
N PHE A 339 -10.22 32.04 17.34
CA PHE A 339 -9.65 31.22 16.30
C PHE A 339 -9.46 31.88 14.94
N SER A 340 -10.04 32.98 14.64
CA SER A 340 -10.20 33.62 13.34
C SER A 340 -10.74 32.68 12.23
N THR A 341 -11.55 33.22 11.34
CA THR A 341 -12.19 32.44 10.24
C THR A 341 -11.15 31.76 9.33
N ALA A 342 -10.08 32.46 8.96
CA ALA A 342 -9.02 31.94 8.11
C ALA A 342 -8.30 30.72 8.74
N SER A 343 -8.08 30.78 10.06
CA SER A 343 -7.50 29.67 10.81
C SER A 343 -8.42 28.45 10.85
N LEU A 344 -9.73 28.67 11.07
CA LEU A 344 -10.73 27.59 11.11
C LEU A 344 -10.85 26.89 9.74
N ILE A 345 -10.83 27.66 8.64
CA ILE A 345 -10.81 27.10 7.29
C ILE A 345 -9.59 26.21 7.09
N THR A 346 -8.38 26.70 7.42
CA THR A 346 -7.15 25.93 7.28
C THR A 346 -7.17 24.63 8.12
N ARG A 347 -7.70 24.70 9.35
CA ARG A 347 -7.84 23.55 10.25
C ARG A 347 -8.84 22.52 9.72
N SER A 348 -9.91 22.98 9.05
CA SER A 348 -10.95 22.11 8.46
C SER A 348 -10.54 21.47 7.14
N THR A 349 -9.55 22.02 6.43
CA THR A 349 -9.10 21.58 5.11
C THR A 349 -7.69 21.03 5.14
N ASN A 350 -6.68 21.87 5.10
CA ASN A 350 -5.26 21.52 4.93
C ASN A 350 -4.73 20.70 6.10
N ASP A 351 -5.05 21.06 7.35
CA ASP A 351 -4.55 20.32 8.51
C ASP A 351 -5.11 18.90 8.54
N ILE A 352 -6.39 18.70 8.19
CA ILE A 352 -6.99 17.36 8.08
C ILE A 352 -6.36 16.56 6.94
N GLN A 353 -6.05 17.19 5.80
CA GLN A 353 -5.40 16.54 4.68
C GLN A 353 -3.99 16.04 5.05
N GLN A 354 -3.23 16.82 5.84
CA GLN A 354 -1.91 16.39 6.35
C GLN A 354 -2.03 15.15 7.24
N ILE A 355 -3.05 15.10 8.13
CA ILE A 355 -3.31 13.92 8.96
C ILE A 355 -3.71 12.72 8.11
N GLN A 356 -4.59 12.91 7.14
CA GLN A 356 -5.02 11.85 6.23
C GLN A 356 -3.83 11.24 5.49
N LEU A 357 -2.94 12.07 4.93
CA LEU A 357 -1.74 11.63 4.22
C LEU A 357 -0.80 10.86 5.15
N LEU A 358 -0.55 11.38 6.36
CA LEU A 358 0.28 10.71 7.35
C LEU A 358 -0.26 9.33 7.73
N ILE A 359 -1.58 9.20 7.96
CA ILE A 359 -2.20 7.92 8.30
C ILE A 359 -1.99 6.89 7.19
N VAL A 360 -2.20 7.28 5.92
CA VAL A 360 -1.96 6.39 4.78
C VAL A 360 -0.50 5.94 4.74
N MET A 361 0.45 6.86 4.96
CA MET A 361 1.87 6.54 4.97
C MET A 361 2.27 5.65 6.16
N ILE A 362 1.72 5.90 7.35
CA ILE A 362 1.96 5.04 8.52
C ILE A 362 1.49 3.61 8.22
N LEU A 363 0.27 3.45 7.74
CA LEU A 363 -0.31 2.14 7.49
C LEU A 363 0.38 1.38 6.36
N ARG A 364 0.96 2.07 5.38
CA ARG A 364 1.59 1.46 4.21
C ARG A 364 3.10 1.30 4.34
N MET A 365 3.81 2.28 4.94
CA MET A 365 5.28 2.30 4.95
C MET A 365 5.86 2.06 6.34
N VAL A 366 5.31 2.73 7.39
CA VAL A 366 5.88 2.61 8.76
C VAL A 366 5.68 1.22 9.33
N LEU A 367 4.54 0.59 9.06
CA LEU A 367 4.27 -0.78 9.52
C LEU A 367 5.04 -1.82 8.70
N TYR A 368 5.24 -1.56 7.40
CA TYR A 368 5.94 -2.48 6.51
C TYR A 368 7.46 -2.52 6.77
N ALA A 369 8.08 -1.36 6.98
CA ALA A 369 9.53 -1.26 7.10
C ALA A 369 10.14 -2.09 8.26
N PRO A 370 9.60 -2.10 9.50
CA PRO A 370 10.09 -2.98 10.55
C PRO A 370 9.94 -4.47 10.23
N ILE A 371 8.82 -4.86 9.59
CA ILE A 371 8.58 -6.26 9.19
C ILE A 371 9.65 -6.69 8.21
N MET A 372 9.94 -5.87 7.19
CA MET A 372 10.97 -6.13 6.20
C MET A 372 12.37 -6.15 6.81
N ALA A 373 12.69 -5.19 7.69
CA ALA A 373 14.00 -5.14 8.34
C ALA A 373 14.26 -6.38 9.21
N ILE A 374 13.29 -6.74 10.06
CA ILE A 374 13.40 -7.93 10.95
C ILE A 374 13.45 -9.21 10.12
N GLY A 375 12.54 -9.35 9.16
CA GLY A 375 12.52 -10.53 8.28
C GLY A 375 13.77 -10.66 7.42
N GLY A 376 14.29 -9.55 6.87
CA GLY A 376 15.54 -9.53 6.12
C GLY A 376 16.75 -9.91 6.97
N ILE A 377 16.86 -9.36 8.16
CA ILE A 377 17.93 -9.71 9.11
C ILE A 377 17.83 -11.21 9.48
N TRP A 378 16.64 -11.71 9.76
CA TRP A 378 16.43 -13.13 10.05
C TRP A 378 16.85 -14.05 8.89
N LYS A 379 16.49 -13.71 7.66
CA LYS A 379 16.89 -14.45 6.44
C LYS A 379 18.41 -14.48 6.28
N VAL A 380 19.07 -13.35 6.48
CA VAL A 380 20.53 -13.23 6.37
C VAL A 380 21.27 -14.13 7.36
N PHE A 381 20.82 -14.15 8.62
CA PHE A 381 21.43 -15.05 9.62
C PHE A 381 21.27 -16.53 9.27
N HIS A 382 20.25 -16.90 8.49
CA HIS A 382 20.04 -18.28 8.04
C HIS A 382 20.76 -18.60 6.73
N THR A 383 21.12 -17.58 5.94
CA THR A 383 21.87 -17.80 4.69
C THR A 383 23.37 -17.96 4.96
N ASN A 384 23.99 -17.02 5.67
CA ASN A 384 25.42 -17.12 6.00
C ASN A 384 25.78 -16.26 7.22
N VAL A 385 26.08 -16.90 8.34
CA VAL A 385 26.42 -16.23 9.62
C VAL A 385 27.71 -15.46 9.52
N SER A 386 28.72 -15.99 8.78
CA SER A 386 30.05 -15.39 8.69
C SER A 386 30.09 -14.02 8.04
N MET A 387 29.12 -13.72 7.13
CA MET A 387 29.00 -12.43 6.44
C MET A 387 28.03 -11.46 7.10
N SER A 388 27.28 -11.88 8.12
CA SER A 388 26.24 -11.06 8.77
C SER A 388 26.76 -9.77 9.39
N TRP A 389 28.05 -9.70 9.74
CA TRP A 389 28.70 -8.48 10.22
C TRP A 389 28.66 -7.31 9.22
N ILE A 390 28.64 -7.62 7.90
CA ILE A 390 28.54 -6.60 6.83
C ILE A 390 27.20 -5.86 6.94
N ILE A 391 26.12 -6.59 7.22
CA ILE A 391 24.80 -5.99 7.45
C ILE A 391 24.79 -5.18 8.75
N GLY A 392 25.42 -5.70 9.80
CA GLY A 392 25.63 -4.93 11.04
C GLY A 392 26.33 -3.61 10.78
N LEU A 393 27.37 -3.61 9.94
CA LEU A 393 28.07 -2.39 9.50
C LEU A 393 27.15 -1.46 8.70
N ALA A 394 26.40 -2.01 7.72
CA ALA A 394 25.46 -1.24 6.92
C ALA A 394 24.40 -0.56 7.80
N VAL A 395 23.79 -1.31 8.70
CA VAL A 395 22.77 -0.80 9.64
C VAL A 395 23.38 0.28 10.56
N ALA A 396 24.60 0.07 11.07
CA ALA A 396 25.29 1.06 11.92
C ALA A 396 25.52 2.38 11.17
N ILE A 397 26.00 2.32 9.91
CA ILE A 397 26.21 3.51 9.07
C ILE A 397 24.88 4.23 8.84
N ILE A 398 23.81 3.49 8.52
CA ILE A 398 22.49 4.07 8.30
C ILE A 398 21.95 4.72 9.57
N VAL A 399 22.09 4.08 10.72
CA VAL A 399 21.66 4.64 12.02
C VAL A 399 22.40 5.94 12.32
N VAL A 400 23.69 6.05 12.00
CA VAL A 400 24.45 7.29 12.13
C VAL A 400 23.90 8.38 11.20
N ILE A 401 23.64 8.06 9.93
CA ILE A 401 23.07 9.01 8.95
C ILE A 401 21.68 9.48 9.40
N VAL A 402 20.83 8.56 9.84
CA VAL A 402 19.48 8.84 10.37
C VAL A 402 19.58 9.68 11.64
N GLY A 403 20.49 9.34 12.53
CA GLY A 403 20.77 10.10 13.75
C GLY A 403 21.17 11.54 13.43
N PHE A 404 22.07 11.74 12.46
CA PHE A 404 22.43 13.07 11.99
C PHE A 404 21.21 13.86 11.49
N LEU A 405 20.36 13.25 10.69
CA LEU A 405 19.13 13.89 10.23
C LEU A 405 18.22 14.27 11.39
N PHE A 406 18.01 13.35 12.31
CA PHE A 406 17.08 13.56 13.42
C PHE A 406 17.58 14.62 14.42
N PHE A 407 18.87 14.61 14.76
CA PHE A 407 19.43 15.52 15.78
C PHE A 407 19.89 16.86 15.21
N VAL A 408 20.32 16.92 13.94
CA VAL A 408 20.88 18.14 13.35
C VAL A 408 19.91 18.83 12.39
N VAL A 409 19.25 18.09 11.50
CA VAL A 409 18.38 18.67 10.45
C VAL A 409 16.97 18.93 10.97
N MET A 410 16.38 18.00 11.72
CA MET A 410 15.00 18.15 12.23
C MET A 410 14.75 19.40 13.09
N PRO A 411 15.66 19.82 14.01
CA PRO A 411 15.47 21.07 14.75
C PRO A 411 15.43 22.29 13.85
N LYS A 412 16.11 22.25 12.68
CA LYS A 412 16.11 23.36 11.73
C LYS A 412 14.77 23.56 11.03
N PHE A 413 13.95 22.52 10.89
CA PHE A 413 12.58 22.68 10.38
C PHE A 413 11.71 23.53 11.32
N LYS A 414 11.87 23.35 12.62
CA LYS A 414 11.18 24.20 13.61
C LYS A 414 11.66 25.66 13.52
N LEU A 415 12.98 25.85 13.33
CA LEU A 415 13.56 27.18 13.15
C LEU A 415 13.06 27.85 11.86
N ILE A 416 12.95 27.10 10.75
CA ILE A 416 12.36 27.58 9.49
C ILE A 416 10.94 28.10 9.75
N GLN A 417 10.11 27.34 10.47
CA GLN A 417 8.75 27.75 10.76
C GLN A 417 8.70 29.10 11.51
N ASN A 418 9.50 29.25 12.55
CA ASN A 418 9.59 30.51 13.29
C ASN A 418 10.08 31.68 12.42
N GLN A 419 10.99 31.42 11.48
CA GLN A 419 11.51 32.42 10.55
C GLN A 419 10.46 32.80 9.48
N VAL A 420 9.65 31.84 9.01
CA VAL A 420 8.51 32.11 8.12
C VAL A 420 7.46 32.97 8.84
N ASP A 421 7.15 32.66 10.11
CA ASP A 421 6.22 33.45 10.91
C ASP A 421 6.73 34.87 11.12
N ARG A 422 8.03 35.04 11.38
CA ARG A 422 8.68 36.37 11.46
C ARG A 422 8.60 37.13 10.14
N LEU A 423 8.90 36.47 9.00
CA LEU A 423 8.81 37.08 7.68
C LEU A 423 7.36 37.55 7.38
N ASN A 424 6.38 36.69 7.68
CA ASN A 424 4.97 37.00 7.53
C ASN A 424 4.53 38.18 8.41
N LEU A 425 5.05 38.26 9.66
CA LEU A 425 4.77 39.38 10.56
C LEU A 425 5.30 40.69 9.97
N VAL A 426 6.59 40.72 9.56
CA VAL A 426 7.21 41.88 8.95
C VAL A 426 6.47 42.31 7.68
N SER A 427 6.13 41.36 6.81
CA SER A 427 5.34 41.62 5.59
C SER A 427 3.98 42.23 5.91
N ARG A 428 3.26 41.72 6.92
CA ARG A 428 1.95 42.22 7.35
C ARG A 428 2.07 43.65 7.89
N GLU A 429 3.05 43.92 8.73
CA GLU A 429 3.29 45.26 9.30
C GLU A 429 3.57 46.28 8.18
N ILE A 430 4.44 45.94 7.21
CA ILE A 430 4.75 46.77 6.05
C ILE A 430 3.48 47.05 5.23
N LEU A 431 2.72 45.99 4.87
CA LEU A 431 1.52 46.16 4.04
C LEU A 431 0.42 46.95 4.74
N THR A 432 0.23 46.73 6.05
CA THR A 432 -0.77 47.47 6.83
C THR A 432 -0.34 48.93 7.08
N GLY A 433 0.95 49.18 7.32
CA GLY A 433 1.55 50.48 7.58
C GLY A 433 2.06 51.23 6.36
N LEU A 434 1.75 50.80 5.13
CA LEU A 434 2.34 51.34 3.89
C LEU A 434 2.19 52.85 3.75
N SER A 435 1.04 53.39 4.13
CA SER A 435 0.76 54.85 4.12
C SER A 435 1.67 55.60 5.12
N VAL A 436 1.91 55.02 6.30
CA VAL A 436 2.82 55.61 7.32
C VAL A 436 4.28 55.53 6.87
N ILE A 437 4.70 54.39 6.33
CA ILE A 437 6.06 54.20 5.80
C ILE A 437 6.37 55.24 4.70
N ARG A 438 5.41 55.47 3.81
CA ARG A 438 5.55 56.48 2.72
C ARG A 438 5.55 57.90 3.26
N ALA A 439 4.68 58.20 4.26
CA ALA A 439 4.57 59.53 4.83
C ALA A 439 5.86 59.96 5.57
N PHE A 440 6.54 59.01 6.21
CA PHE A 440 7.79 59.25 6.95
C PHE A 440 9.08 58.93 6.16
N GLY A 441 8.98 58.46 4.92
CA GLY A 441 10.13 58.15 4.06
C GLY A 441 11.03 56.99 4.57
N THR A 442 10.46 56.04 5.33
CA THR A 442 11.19 54.94 5.98
C THR A 442 11.26 53.66 5.16
N GLN A 443 10.96 53.70 3.84
CA GLN A 443 10.94 52.54 2.93
C GLN A 443 12.23 51.71 3.01
N LYS A 444 13.38 52.37 2.99
CA LYS A 444 14.69 51.68 3.01
C LYS A 444 14.90 50.89 4.31
N HIS A 445 14.49 51.44 5.44
CA HIS A 445 14.56 50.76 6.74
C HIS A 445 13.70 49.49 6.76
N GLU A 446 12.48 49.56 6.25
CA GLU A 446 11.59 48.38 6.18
C GLU A 446 12.06 47.36 5.15
N GLU A 447 12.66 47.77 4.04
CA GLU A 447 13.29 46.88 3.07
C GLU A 447 14.45 46.10 3.72
N GLU A 448 15.34 46.80 4.48
CA GLU A 448 16.45 46.16 5.20
C GLU A 448 15.94 45.19 6.26
N ARG A 449 14.87 45.53 7.00
CA ARG A 449 14.22 44.69 8.00
C ARG A 449 13.63 43.43 7.39
N PHE A 450 12.99 43.56 6.21
CA PHE A 450 12.47 42.44 5.45
C PHE A 450 13.59 41.55 4.91
N ASP A 451 14.65 42.16 4.34
CA ASP A 451 15.78 41.45 3.77
C ASP A 451 16.54 40.65 4.84
N ASP A 452 16.71 41.19 6.04
CA ASP A 452 17.32 40.47 7.16
C ASP A 452 16.50 39.22 7.57
N ALA A 453 15.17 39.37 7.65
CA ALA A 453 14.28 38.23 7.92
C ALA A 453 14.37 37.19 6.79
N ASN A 454 14.36 37.64 5.54
CA ASN A 454 14.47 36.82 4.34
C ASN A 454 15.84 36.09 4.24
N LYS A 455 16.96 36.79 4.50
CA LYS A 455 18.29 36.18 4.54
C LYS A 455 18.41 35.11 5.61
N ALA A 456 17.89 35.36 6.81
CA ALA A 456 17.88 34.37 7.89
C ALA A 456 17.11 33.09 7.48
N LEU A 457 15.92 33.24 6.91
CA LEU A 457 15.12 32.14 6.38
C LEU A 457 15.86 31.39 5.25
N THR A 458 16.40 32.13 4.30
CA THR A 458 17.12 31.57 3.16
C THR A 458 18.34 30.75 3.61
N LYS A 459 19.13 31.25 4.57
CA LYS A 459 20.30 30.54 5.12
C LYS A 459 19.91 29.21 5.75
N THR A 460 18.84 29.18 6.52
CA THR A 460 18.35 27.94 7.17
C THR A 460 17.77 26.97 6.14
N ASN A 461 16.99 27.47 5.17
CA ASN A 461 16.45 26.66 4.07
C ASN A 461 17.55 26.02 3.21
N LEU A 462 18.58 26.80 2.85
CA LEU A 462 19.72 26.28 2.09
C LEU A 462 20.45 25.17 2.85
N PHE A 463 20.66 25.32 4.16
CA PHE A 463 21.26 24.26 4.96
C PHE A 463 20.43 22.97 4.93
N VAL A 464 19.13 23.07 5.18
CA VAL A 464 18.21 21.91 5.18
C VAL A 464 18.13 21.27 3.80
N ASN A 465 17.97 22.08 2.75
CA ASN A 465 17.87 21.57 1.38
C ASN A 465 19.18 20.90 0.93
N ARG A 466 20.35 21.46 1.27
CA ARG A 466 21.66 20.84 0.97
C ARG A 466 21.80 19.49 1.70
N ALA A 467 21.45 19.43 2.99
CA ALA A 467 21.48 18.19 3.76
C ALA A 467 20.55 17.13 3.15
N MET A 468 19.33 17.50 2.75
CA MET A 468 18.37 16.60 2.13
C MET A 468 18.81 16.15 0.73
N THR A 469 19.34 17.06 -0.09
CA THR A 469 19.83 16.73 -1.43
C THR A 469 21.03 15.79 -1.38
N PHE A 470 21.92 15.97 -0.39
CA PHE A 470 23.09 15.12 -0.21
C PHE A 470 22.73 13.70 0.26
N MET A 471 21.57 13.53 0.88
CA MET A 471 21.18 12.26 1.49
C MET A 471 21.03 11.11 0.49
N MET A 472 20.32 11.33 -0.62
CA MET A 472 20.14 10.27 -1.63
C MET A 472 21.44 9.79 -2.27
N PRO A 473 22.34 10.68 -2.74
CA PRO A 473 23.67 10.27 -3.23
C PRO A 473 24.49 9.54 -2.16
N LEU A 474 24.47 10.02 -0.90
CA LEU A 474 25.19 9.37 0.19
C LEU A 474 24.66 7.94 0.43
N MET A 475 23.35 7.76 0.47
CA MET A 475 22.76 6.44 0.64
C MET A 475 23.07 5.51 -0.53
N MET A 476 23.05 6.02 -1.78
CA MET A 476 23.48 5.25 -2.95
C MET A 476 24.96 4.86 -2.87
N PHE A 477 25.81 5.78 -2.41
CA PHE A 477 27.23 5.50 -2.18
C PHE A 477 27.42 4.38 -1.13
N VAL A 478 26.71 4.46 0.00
CA VAL A 478 26.74 3.43 1.04
C VAL A 478 26.26 2.08 0.48
N MET A 479 25.14 2.09 -0.22
CA MET A 479 24.58 0.88 -0.82
C MET A 479 25.57 0.20 -1.79
N ASN A 480 26.15 0.96 -2.70
CA ASN A 480 27.14 0.43 -3.65
C ASN A 480 28.43 -0.03 -2.95
N SER A 481 28.89 0.70 -1.93
CA SER A 481 30.07 0.32 -1.16
C SER A 481 29.84 -0.98 -0.38
N ILE A 482 28.68 -1.16 0.22
CA ILE A 482 28.29 -2.40 0.89
C ILE A 482 28.19 -3.54 -0.11
N THR A 483 27.58 -3.31 -1.29
CA THR A 483 27.50 -4.32 -2.36
C THR A 483 28.91 -4.73 -2.82
N LEU A 484 29.83 -3.78 -3.02
CA LEU A 484 31.21 -4.07 -3.36
C LEU A 484 31.91 -4.90 -2.27
N LEU A 485 31.68 -4.56 -1.00
CA LEU A 485 32.23 -5.30 0.13
C LEU A 485 31.66 -6.75 0.19
N ILE A 486 30.37 -6.93 -0.08
CA ILE A 486 29.74 -8.24 -0.16
C ILE A 486 30.37 -9.07 -1.29
N VAL A 487 30.56 -8.47 -2.48
CA VAL A 487 31.18 -9.16 -3.61
C VAL A 487 32.64 -9.51 -3.30
N TRP A 488 33.38 -8.61 -2.65
CA TRP A 488 34.78 -8.87 -2.28
C TRP A 488 34.90 -10.02 -1.27
N VAL A 489 34.19 -9.93 -0.15
CA VAL A 489 34.24 -10.94 0.92
C VAL A 489 33.56 -12.25 0.46
N GLY A 490 32.43 -12.13 -0.23
CA GLY A 490 31.70 -13.28 -0.79
C GLY A 490 32.52 -14.02 -1.85
N GLY A 491 33.23 -13.29 -2.73
CA GLY A 491 34.12 -13.91 -3.72
C GLY A 491 35.24 -14.72 -3.08
N HIS A 492 35.84 -14.22 -2.00
CA HIS A 492 36.81 -15.03 -1.22
C HIS A 492 36.15 -16.25 -0.58
N SER A 493 34.96 -16.08 0.02
CA SER A 493 34.19 -17.18 0.61
C SER A 493 33.77 -18.25 -0.43
N ILE A 494 33.48 -17.84 -1.65
CA ILE A 494 33.21 -18.76 -2.78
C ILE A 494 34.46 -19.49 -3.18
N ASN A 495 35.63 -18.79 -3.31
CA ASN A 495 36.89 -19.40 -3.63
C ASN A 495 37.35 -20.38 -2.56
N ASP A 496 37.09 -20.07 -1.30
CA ASP A 496 37.40 -20.94 -0.15
C ASP A 496 36.40 -22.11 0.01
N GLY A 497 35.38 -22.15 -0.85
CA GLY A 497 34.38 -23.17 -0.80
C GLY A 497 33.42 -23.07 0.38
N VAL A 498 33.13 -21.87 0.90
CA VAL A 498 32.26 -21.63 2.07
C VAL A 498 30.91 -21.07 1.68
N MET A 499 30.72 -20.68 0.42
CA MET A 499 29.49 -20.02 -0.05
C MET A 499 29.24 -20.32 -1.53
N GLN A 500 27.98 -20.36 -1.94
CA GLN A 500 27.59 -20.46 -3.36
C GLN A 500 27.34 -19.09 -3.98
N VAL A 501 27.42 -18.98 -5.31
CA VAL A 501 27.22 -17.70 -6.03
C VAL A 501 25.80 -17.18 -5.86
N GLY A 502 24.78 -18.03 -5.94
CA GLY A 502 23.39 -17.64 -5.77
C GLY A 502 23.12 -17.12 -4.37
N ASP A 503 23.76 -17.67 -3.33
CA ASP A 503 23.62 -17.18 -1.94
C ASP A 503 24.19 -15.77 -1.78
N MET A 504 25.34 -15.50 -2.44
CA MET A 504 25.89 -14.14 -2.48
C MET A 504 24.93 -13.17 -3.16
N MET A 505 24.27 -13.57 -4.26
CA MET A 505 23.27 -12.74 -4.94
C MET A 505 22.04 -12.49 -4.06
N ALA A 506 21.54 -13.51 -3.36
CA ALA A 506 20.44 -13.36 -2.41
C ALA A 506 20.85 -12.45 -1.24
N PHE A 507 22.07 -12.58 -0.74
CA PHE A 507 22.60 -11.74 0.35
C PHE A 507 22.65 -10.25 -0.04
N ILE A 508 23.05 -9.93 -1.27
CA ILE A 508 23.03 -8.57 -1.83
C ILE A 508 21.59 -8.05 -1.84
N GLN A 509 20.63 -8.85 -2.33
CA GLN A 509 19.22 -8.45 -2.41
C GLN A 509 18.61 -8.21 -1.02
N TYR A 510 18.85 -9.09 -0.05
CA TYR A 510 18.41 -8.89 1.34
C TYR A 510 19.00 -7.61 1.94
N THR A 511 20.28 -7.36 1.71
CA THR A 511 20.94 -6.14 2.19
C THR A 511 20.29 -4.89 1.60
N MET A 512 20.00 -4.90 0.30
CA MET A 512 19.29 -3.79 -0.35
C MET A 512 17.88 -3.58 0.23
N GLN A 513 17.13 -4.66 0.47
CA GLN A 513 15.79 -4.58 1.08
C GLN A 513 15.84 -4.01 2.50
N ILE A 514 16.82 -4.41 3.31
CA ILE A 514 17.03 -3.88 4.67
C ILE A 514 17.34 -2.37 4.60
N ILE A 515 18.26 -1.95 3.74
CA ILE A 515 18.63 -0.54 3.56
C ILE A 515 17.40 0.28 3.13
N MET A 516 16.62 -0.22 2.18
CA MET A 516 15.39 0.44 1.71
C MET A 516 14.33 0.55 2.80
N ALA A 517 14.19 -0.46 3.67
CA ALA A 517 13.29 -0.41 4.81
C ALA A 517 13.66 0.72 5.78
N PHE A 518 14.94 0.90 6.08
CA PHE A 518 15.41 2.03 6.88
C PHE A 518 15.19 3.38 6.21
N LEU A 519 15.40 3.48 4.90
CA LEU A 519 15.10 4.70 4.12
C LEU A 519 13.62 5.10 4.21
N MET A 520 12.70 4.15 4.14
CA MET A 520 11.27 4.40 4.30
C MET A 520 10.95 5.03 5.66
N ILE A 521 11.58 4.54 6.74
CA ILE A 521 11.42 5.12 8.08
C ILE A 521 11.94 6.57 8.13
N CYS A 522 13.06 6.85 7.46
CA CYS A 522 13.62 8.20 7.40
C CYS A 522 12.69 9.19 6.69
N MET A 523 12.09 8.81 5.56
CA MET A 523 11.19 9.70 4.81
C MET A 523 10.00 10.18 5.66
N ILE A 524 9.47 9.31 6.51
CA ILE A 524 8.33 9.62 7.37
C ILE A 524 8.72 10.58 8.50
N SER A 525 9.94 10.50 9.00
CA SER A 525 10.43 11.37 10.05
C SER A 525 10.32 12.87 9.71
N VAL A 526 10.37 13.22 8.42
CA VAL A 526 10.18 14.60 7.93
C VAL A 526 8.71 15.04 7.97
N MET A 527 7.78 14.13 7.71
CA MET A 527 6.34 14.45 7.66
C MET A 527 5.66 14.43 9.04
N LEU A 528 6.19 13.63 9.95
CA LEU A 528 5.63 13.42 11.28
C LEU A 528 5.46 14.71 12.11
N PRO A 529 6.44 15.64 12.18
CA PRO A 529 6.29 16.90 12.92
C PRO A 529 5.19 17.80 12.34
N ARG A 530 5.09 17.89 11.01
CA ARG A 530 4.04 18.71 10.34
C ARG A 530 2.66 18.21 10.71
N ALA A 531 2.42 16.92 10.58
CA ALA A 531 1.14 16.32 10.94
C ALA A 531 0.87 16.39 12.45
N ALA A 532 1.89 16.36 13.30
CA ALA A 532 1.73 16.53 14.75
C ALA A 532 1.24 17.95 15.11
N VAL A 533 1.74 18.98 14.42
CA VAL A 533 1.26 20.37 14.58
C VAL A 533 -0.18 20.47 14.10
N SER A 534 -0.50 19.96 12.91
CA SER A 534 -1.88 19.95 12.39
C SER A 534 -2.84 19.22 13.32
N ALA A 535 -2.42 18.08 13.89
CA ALA A 535 -3.21 17.35 14.88
C ALA A 535 -3.45 18.15 16.16
N SER A 536 -2.45 18.88 16.64
CA SER A 536 -2.58 19.75 17.81
C SER A 536 -3.56 20.91 17.58
N ARG A 537 -3.51 21.52 16.38
CA ARG A 537 -4.41 22.60 15.98
C ARG A 537 -5.87 22.13 15.84
N ILE A 538 -6.08 20.93 15.31
CA ILE A 538 -7.42 20.33 15.22
C ILE A 538 -7.92 19.95 16.61
N ASP A 539 -7.06 19.36 17.45
CA ASP A 539 -7.42 19.00 18.83
C ASP A 539 -7.81 20.21 19.66
N GLU A 540 -7.15 21.34 19.45
CA GLU A 540 -7.49 22.61 20.11
C GLU A 540 -8.93 23.06 19.78
N VAL A 541 -9.37 22.91 18.51
CA VAL A 541 -10.76 23.20 18.12
C VAL A 541 -11.73 22.20 18.74
N LEU A 542 -11.41 20.89 18.66
CA LEU A 542 -12.28 19.82 19.15
C LEU A 542 -12.45 19.83 20.68
N THR A 543 -11.43 20.26 21.41
CA THR A 543 -11.43 20.34 22.89
C THR A 543 -11.83 21.70 23.42
N SER A 544 -11.99 22.72 22.54
CA SER A 544 -12.46 24.06 22.97
C SER A 544 -13.87 23.93 23.54
N GLU A 545 -14.07 24.41 24.74
CA GLU A 545 -15.38 24.50 25.35
C GLU A 545 -16.06 25.80 24.88
N THR A 546 -17.33 25.73 24.50
CA THR A 546 -18.13 26.90 24.17
C THR A 546 -18.48 27.65 25.47
N MET A 547 -18.42 28.98 25.47
CA MET A 547 -18.74 29.78 26.66
C MET A 547 -20.22 29.76 26.99
N ILE A 548 -21.05 29.66 25.94
CA ILE A 548 -22.51 29.73 26.08
C ILE A 548 -23.11 28.34 25.97
N HIS A 549 -23.74 27.88 27.03
CA HIS A 549 -24.43 26.60 27.12
C HIS A 549 -25.91 26.76 27.39
N ASP A 550 -26.70 25.87 26.79
CA ASP A 550 -28.12 25.81 27.16
C ASP A 550 -28.26 25.21 28.57
N PRO A 551 -29.21 25.71 29.38
CA PRO A 551 -29.48 25.16 30.70
C PRO A 551 -29.96 23.69 30.61
N LYS A 552 -29.64 22.87 31.60
CA LYS A 552 -30.04 21.47 31.64
C LYS A 552 -31.56 21.25 31.63
N GLN A 553 -32.31 22.22 32.14
CA GLN A 553 -33.75 22.27 32.15
C GLN A 553 -34.20 23.64 31.69
N PRO A 554 -34.29 23.87 30.34
CA PRO A 554 -34.65 25.16 29.81
C PRO A 554 -36.11 25.55 30.18
N LEU A 555 -36.28 26.78 30.58
CA LEU A 555 -37.60 27.40 30.75
C LEU A 555 -38.15 27.73 29.36
N ARG A 556 -39.47 27.66 29.20
CA ARG A 556 -40.17 28.14 28.00
C ARG A 556 -40.59 29.59 28.09
N ILE A 557 -40.44 30.32 27.00
CA ILE A 557 -41.02 31.66 26.85
C ILE A 557 -42.52 31.46 26.65
N PRO A 558 -43.39 32.20 27.35
CA PRO A 558 -44.83 32.08 27.15
C PRO A 558 -45.24 32.25 25.68
N GLU A 559 -46.13 31.39 25.16
CA GLU A 559 -46.62 31.48 23.77
C GLU A 559 -47.40 32.76 23.52
N GLU A 560 -48.12 33.26 24.55
CA GLU A 560 -48.85 34.54 24.53
C GLU A 560 -47.95 35.74 24.84
N GLY A 561 -46.65 35.54 24.91
CA GLY A 561 -45.65 36.59 25.20
C GLY A 561 -45.68 37.67 24.12
N LYS A 562 -45.72 38.92 24.54
CA LYS A 562 -45.84 40.07 23.64
C LYS A 562 -44.50 40.65 23.21
N GLY A 563 -43.38 40.05 23.63
CA GLY A 563 -42.01 40.50 23.30
C GLY A 563 -41.50 41.66 24.17
N LYS A 564 -41.85 41.69 25.47
CA LYS A 564 -41.31 42.67 26.43
C LYS A 564 -39.87 42.32 26.76
N VAL A 565 -38.91 43.21 26.43
CA VAL A 565 -37.51 43.07 26.76
C VAL A 565 -37.12 44.01 27.90
N VAL A 566 -36.51 43.45 28.94
CA VAL A 566 -36.04 44.24 30.11
C VAL A 566 -34.54 43.98 30.31
N PHE A 567 -33.78 45.06 30.37
CA PHE A 567 -32.40 45.08 30.86
C PHE A 567 -32.43 45.52 32.30
N ASP A 568 -31.86 44.79 33.21
CA ASP A 568 -31.86 45.01 34.65
C ASP A 568 -30.42 44.99 35.15
N HIS A 569 -29.86 46.20 35.38
CA HIS A 569 -28.50 46.46 35.86
C HIS A 569 -27.42 45.73 35.05
N VAL A 570 -27.51 45.72 33.71
CA VAL A 570 -26.68 44.99 32.79
C VAL A 570 -25.32 45.65 32.60
N SER A 571 -24.25 44.92 32.98
CA SER A 571 -22.87 45.24 32.61
C SER A 571 -22.30 44.15 31.72
N PHE A 572 -21.44 44.54 30.77
CA PHE A 572 -20.86 43.57 29.85
C PHE A 572 -19.42 43.92 29.46
N ARG A 573 -18.57 42.88 29.46
CA ARG A 573 -17.19 42.91 29.04
C ARG A 573 -16.96 41.84 28.00
N TYR A 574 -16.24 42.17 26.92
CA TYR A 574 -15.83 41.17 25.94
C TYR A 574 -14.77 40.20 26.54
N PRO A 575 -14.77 38.92 26.18
CA PRO A 575 -13.76 37.99 26.64
C PRO A 575 -12.34 38.50 26.35
N GLY A 576 -11.49 38.59 27.37
CA GLY A 576 -10.12 39.07 27.28
C GLY A 576 -9.96 40.62 27.32
N ALA A 577 -11.02 41.40 27.42
CA ALA A 577 -10.94 42.82 27.64
C ALA A 577 -10.72 43.14 29.15
N GLU A 578 -10.04 44.24 29.45
CA GLU A 578 -9.77 44.67 30.81
C GLU A 578 -10.94 45.49 31.41
N GLU A 579 -11.69 46.19 30.56
CA GLU A 579 -12.77 47.12 31.00
C GLU A 579 -14.14 46.70 30.43
N ASP A 580 -15.19 47.05 31.12
CA ASP A 580 -16.56 46.86 30.68
C ASP A 580 -16.91 47.82 29.52
N VAL A 581 -17.62 47.32 28.52
CA VAL A 581 -18.12 48.14 27.40
C VAL A 581 -19.52 48.70 27.69
N LEU A 582 -20.28 47.99 28.52
CA LEU A 582 -21.58 48.43 29.02
C LEU A 582 -21.51 48.43 30.55
N HIS A 583 -22.01 49.53 31.18
CA HIS A 583 -21.97 49.71 32.61
C HIS A 583 -23.39 49.99 33.12
N ASP A 584 -23.93 49.12 33.95
CA ASP A 584 -25.18 49.31 34.70
C ASP A 584 -26.39 49.83 33.87
N ILE A 585 -26.61 49.16 32.72
CA ILE A 585 -27.64 49.52 31.77
C ILE A 585 -29.02 48.99 32.22
N SER A 586 -29.99 49.88 32.48
CA SER A 586 -31.35 49.48 32.84
C SER A 586 -32.36 50.18 31.99
N PHE A 587 -33.22 49.43 31.27
CA PHE A 587 -34.35 49.95 30.51
C PHE A 587 -35.38 48.87 30.23
N THR A 588 -36.55 49.26 29.77
CA THR A 588 -37.57 48.32 29.30
C THR A 588 -38.03 48.71 27.90
N ALA A 589 -38.00 47.78 26.99
CA ALA A 589 -38.61 47.89 25.66
C ALA A 589 -40.04 47.28 25.74
N GLU A 590 -41.03 48.08 25.56
CA GLU A 590 -42.45 47.70 25.69
C GLU A 590 -42.93 47.03 24.37
N PRO A 591 -43.79 46.04 24.44
CA PRO A 591 -44.39 45.39 23.27
C PRO A 591 -45.10 46.39 22.37
N GLY A 592 -44.96 46.22 21.03
CA GLY A 592 -45.60 47.07 20.03
C GLY A 592 -45.04 48.49 19.93
N LYS A 593 -43.96 48.82 20.66
CA LYS A 593 -43.27 50.09 20.60
C LYS A 593 -41.88 49.96 20.05
N THR A 594 -41.41 50.99 19.32
CA THR A 594 -40.02 51.06 18.85
C THR A 594 -39.15 51.69 19.91
N THR A 595 -38.09 51.01 20.36
CA THR A 595 -37.05 51.51 21.24
C THR A 595 -35.78 51.77 20.43
N ALA A 596 -35.32 53.04 20.37
CA ALA A 596 -34.15 53.45 19.61
C ALA A 596 -32.95 53.72 20.53
N PHE A 597 -31.79 53.21 20.22
CA PHE A 597 -30.53 53.52 20.91
C PHE A 597 -29.68 54.45 20.06
N ILE A 598 -29.46 55.68 20.59
CA ILE A 598 -28.73 56.77 19.93
C ILE A 598 -27.44 57.01 20.68
N GLY A 599 -26.35 57.28 19.98
CA GLY A 599 -25.05 57.58 20.56
C GLY A 599 -23.91 57.59 19.54
N SER A 600 -22.71 58.02 19.96
CA SER A 600 -21.51 58.10 19.11
C SER A 600 -21.08 56.75 18.63
N THR A 601 -20.20 56.70 17.62
CA THR A 601 -19.58 55.46 17.18
C THR A 601 -18.72 54.93 18.33
N GLY A 602 -18.85 53.65 18.63
CA GLY A 602 -18.07 52.96 19.69
C GLY A 602 -18.75 52.94 21.07
N CYS A 603 -19.91 53.60 21.30
CA CYS A 603 -20.59 53.65 22.60
C CYS A 603 -21.32 52.35 23.01
N GLY A 604 -21.13 51.24 22.31
CA GLY A 604 -21.71 49.96 22.71
C GLY A 604 -23.07 49.58 22.14
N LYS A 605 -23.68 50.38 21.20
CA LYS A 605 -25.03 50.13 20.64
C LYS A 605 -25.18 48.70 20.05
N SER A 606 -24.25 48.31 19.20
CA SER A 606 -24.27 46.97 18.60
C SER A 606 -24.01 45.86 19.64
N THR A 607 -23.19 46.13 20.63
CA THR A 607 -22.95 45.22 21.76
C THR A 607 -24.23 44.96 22.53
N LEU A 608 -24.98 46.03 22.84
CA LEU A 608 -26.26 45.94 23.57
C LEU A 608 -27.27 45.08 22.80
N VAL A 609 -27.43 45.32 21.49
CA VAL A 609 -28.35 44.56 20.63
C VAL A 609 -27.91 43.09 20.52
N ASN A 610 -26.62 42.82 20.47
CA ASN A 610 -26.07 41.45 20.38
C ASN A 610 -26.26 40.62 21.66
N LEU A 611 -26.51 41.22 22.80
CA LEU A 611 -26.83 40.54 24.05
C LEU A 611 -28.24 39.94 24.06
N ILE A 612 -29.22 40.54 23.32
CA ILE A 612 -30.59 40.05 23.27
C ILE A 612 -30.69 38.61 22.69
N PRO A 613 -30.09 38.28 21.51
CA PRO A 613 -30.08 36.94 20.97
C PRO A 613 -29.08 36.00 21.69
N ARG A 614 -28.51 36.46 22.80
CA ARG A 614 -27.53 35.72 23.60
C ARG A 614 -26.34 35.32 22.77
N PHE A 615 -25.74 36.25 21.99
CA PHE A 615 -24.46 36.00 21.34
C PHE A 615 -23.28 36.05 22.32
N TYR A 616 -23.49 36.70 23.44
CA TYR A 616 -22.65 36.75 24.63
C TYR A 616 -23.55 36.76 25.87
N ASP A 617 -23.08 36.20 26.97
CA ASP A 617 -23.73 36.35 28.27
C ASP A 617 -23.25 37.62 28.95
N VAL A 618 -24.13 38.27 29.70
CA VAL A 618 -23.82 39.48 30.46
C VAL A 618 -22.84 39.18 31.59
N THR A 619 -21.99 40.15 31.92
CA THR A 619 -21.02 40.02 33.01
C THR A 619 -21.70 40.20 34.35
N ASP A 620 -22.62 41.15 34.44
CA ASP A 620 -23.45 41.41 35.63
C ASP A 620 -24.85 41.82 35.19
N GLY A 621 -25.84 41.68 36.11
CA GLY A 621 -27.23 41.93 35.79
C GLY A 621 -27.93 40.82 35.05
N LYS A 622 -29.04 41.08 34.44
CA LYS A 622 -29.84 40.14 33.65
C LYS A 622 -30.64 40.80 32.51
N ILE A 623 -30.87 40.02 31.46
CA ILE A 623 -31.78 40.39 30.36
C ILE A 623 -32.94 39.40 30.37
N THR A 624 -34.16 39.93 30.40
CA THR A 624 -35.36 39.10 30.36
C THR A 624 -36.20 39.37 29.13
N ILE A 625 -36.80 38.33 28.57
CA ILE A 625 -37.83 38.41 27.51
C ILE A 625 -39.10 37.80 28.07
N ASP A 626 -40.18 38.60 28.08
CA ASP A 626 -41.46 38.23 28.68
C ASP A 626 -41.30 37.66 30.12
N GLY A 627 -40.38 38.27 30.90
CA GLY A 627 -40.13 37.94 32.30
C GLY A 627 -39.21 36.69 32.50
N LYS A 628 -38.69 36.06 31.44
CA LYS A 628 -37.73 34.95 31.54
C LYS A 628 -36.32 35.42 31.22
N ASP A 629 -35.35 35.06 32.06
CA ASP A 629 -33.94 35.37 31.78
C ASP A 629 -33.48 34.60 30.53
N VAL A 630 -32.81 35.29 29.61
CA VAL A 630 -32.30 34.71 28.37
C VAL A 630 -31.33 33.56 28.62
N ARG A 631 -30.69 33.47 29.82
CA ARG A 631 -29.79 32.39 30.22
C ARG A 631 -30.50 31.10 30.63
N ASP A 632 -31.78 31.26 31.10
CA ASP A 632 -32.60 30.14 31.53
C ASP A 632 -33.43 29.51 30.40
N VAL A 633 -33.42 30.11 29.22
CA VAL A 633 -34.08 29.61 27.98
C VAL A 633 -33.06 28.96 27.05
N SER A 634 -33.50 27.98 26.26
CA SER A 634 -32.62 27.44 25.20
C SER A 634 -32.33 28.47 24.12
N GLN A 635 -31.10 28.50 23.59
CA GLN A 635 -30.74 29.45 22.51
C GLN A 635 -31.62 29.30 21.28
N HIS A 636 -32.10 28.09 21.01
CA HIS A 636 -33.00 27.82 19.87
C HIS A 636 -34.34 28.52 20.08
N GLU A 637 -35.01 28.29 21.20
CA GLU A 637 -36.30 28.88 21.50
C GLU A 637 -36.22 30.42 21.62
N LEU A 638 -35.16 30.94 22.21
CA LEU A 638 -34.88 32.36 22.28
C LEU A 638 -34.80 32.99 20.88
N ARG A 639 -34.02 32.41 20.01
CA ARG A 639 -33.80 32.94 18.64
C ARG A 639 -34.99 32.75 17.71
N GLU A 640 -35.82 31.72 17.91
CA GLU A 640 -37.10 31.58 17.17
C GLU A 640 -38.08 32.74 17.43
N LYS A 641 -38.00 33.39 18.60
CA LYS A 641 -38.83 34.55 18.96
C LYS A 641 -38.28 35.90 18.48
N LEU A 642 -37.05 35.89 17.92
CA LEU A 642 -36.32 37.10 17.56
C LEU A 642 -36.06 37.15 16.04
N GLY A 643 -36.41 38.26 15.41
CA GLY A 643 -35.88 38.66 14.10
C GLY A 643 -34.66 39.54 14.30
N TYR A 644 -33.50 39.11 13.83
CA TYR A 644 -32.22 39.81 13.96
C TYR A 644 -31.71 40.29 12.61
N VAL A 645 -31.49 41.59 12.45
CA VAL A 645 -30.91 42.22 11.27
C VAL A 645 -29.52 42.75 11.64
N PRO A 646 -28.40 42.11 11.17
CA PRO A 646 -27.07 42.58 11.51
C PRO A 646 -26.72 43.89 10.77
N GLN A 647 -25.85 44.69 11.39
CA GLN A 647 -25.35 45.95 10.78
C GLN A 647 -24.56 45.69 9.49
N LYS A 648 -23.83 44.57 9.41
CA LYS A 648 -23.16 44.09 8.19
C LYS A 648 -23.91 42.85 7.68
N ALA A 649 -24.65 43.02 6.60
CA ALA A 649 -25.24 41.88 5.91
C ALA A 649 -24.13 41.04 5.27
N VAL A 650 -24.15 39.74 5.52
CA VAL A 650 -23.30 38.77 4.85
C VAL A 650 -24.15 38.07 3.82
N LEU A 651 -23.82 38.28 2.56
CA LEU A 651 -24.41 37.50 1.47
C LEU A 651 -23.59 36.25 1.25
N PHE A 652 -24.26 35.13 1.14
CA PHE A 652 -23.62 33.86 0.72
C PHE A 652 -23.33 33.97 -0.79
N SER A 653 -22.31 33.25 -1.23
CA SER A 653 -21.93 33.15 -2.66
C SER A 653 -23.14 32.63 -3.45
N GLY A 654 -23.60 33.42 -4.40
CA GLY A 654 -24.81 33.21 -5.19
C GLY A 654 -25.41 34.54 -5.58
N ASP A 655 -26.53 34.52 -6.26
CA ASP A 655 -27.29 35.73 -6.62
C ASP A 655 -28.25 36.18 -5.48
N ILE A 656 -28.91 37.29 -5.70
CA ILE A 656 -29.95 37.81 -4.75
C ILE A 656 -31.07 36.80 -4.58
N ALA A 657 -31.43 36.09 -5.64
CA ALA A 657 -32.47 35.06 -5.62
C ALA A 657 -32.09 33.83 -4.79
N SER A 658 -30.82 33.38 -4.84
CA SER A 658 -30.33 32.28 -3.98
C SER A 658 -30.25 32.68 -2.50
N ASN A 659 -29.99 33.97 -2.23
CA ASN A 659 -29.98 34.50 -0.87
C ASN A 659 -31.41 34.72 -0.31
N ILE A 660 -32.42 34.79 -1.16
CA ILE A 660 -33.84 34.88 -0.82
C ILE A 660 -34.57 33.55 -1.12
N LEU A 661 -33.86 32.46 -1.43
CA LEU A 661 -34.42 31.18 -1.89
C LEU A 661 -35.13 31.26 -3.24
N TYR A 662 -34.73 32.21 -4.12
CA TYR A 662 -35.27 32.41 -5.46
C TYR A 662 -34.16 32.33 -6.49
N GLY A 663 -34.11 31.30 -7.26
CA GLY A 663 -33.17 31.07 -8.32
C GLY A 663 -32.81 29.58 -8.42
N ASN A 664 -32.12 29.18 -9.46
CA ASN A 664 -31.55 27.84 -9.54
C ASN A 664 -30.44 27.72 -8.46
N PRO A 665 -30.33 26.58 -7.77
CA PRO A 665 -29.33 26.40 -6.72
C PRO A 665 -27.88 26.52 -7.19
N ASP A 666 -27.64 26.46 -8.52
CA ASP A 666 -26.30 26.70 -9.12
C ASP A 666 -26.02 28.19 -9.37
N GLY A 667 -26.91 29.09 -8.96
CA GLY A 667 -26.77 30.53 -9.14
C GLY A 667 -27.07 31.03 -10.55
N SER A 668 -27.56 30.19 -11.47
CA SER A 668 -27.99 30.64 -12.79
C SER A 668 -29.38 31.34 -12.74
N GLU A 669 -29.58 32.34 -13.60
CA GLU A 669 -30.90 32.98 -13.74
C GLU A 669 -31.91 31.99 -14.33
N ALA A 670 -33.03 31.80 -13.69
CA ALA A 670 -34.14 31.05 -14.24
C ALA A 670 -34.78 31.78 -15.43
N GLU A 671 -34.81 31.17 -16.59
CA GLU A 671 -35.44 31.73 -17.79
C GLU A 671 -36.95 31.89 -17.58
N ARG A 672 -37.61 30.92 -16.96
CA ARG A 672 -38.98 30.90 -16.51
C ARG A 672 -39.15 29.96 -15.31
N SER A 673 -39.71 30.44 -14.22
CA SER A 673 -39.99 29.65 -13.02
C SER A 673 -41.49 29.71 -12.71
N GLY A 674 -42.17 28.58 -12.83
CA GLY A 674 -43.61 28.49 -12.53
C GLY A 674 -43.93 28.81 -11.07
N ASN A 675 -43.05 28.39 -10.14
CA ASN A 675 -43.16 28.75 -8.73
C ASN A 675 -42.88 30.24 -8.52
N GLY A 676 -41.82 30.77 -9.14
CA GLY A 676 -41.46 32.20 -9.08
C GLY A 676 -42.57 33.13 -9.54
N ILE A 677 -43.18 32.81 -10.67
CA ILE A 677 -44.28 33.59 -11.21
C ILE A 677 -45.44 33.67 -10.18
N ARG A 678 -45.87 32.52 -9.61
CA ARG A 678 -46.96 32.49 -8.64
C ARG A 678 -46.65 33.30 -7.38
N ILE A 679 -45.45 33.13 -6.83
CA ILE A 679 -45.10 33.86 -5.58
C ILE A 679 -44.94 35.35 -5.82
N PHE A 680 -44.31 35.74 -6.93
CA PHE A 680 -44.18 37.16 -7.28
C PHE A 680 -45.58 37.79 -7.54
N SER A 681 -46.45 37.07 -8.21
CA SER A 681 -47.84 37.50 -8.44
C SER A 681 -48.63 37.68 -7.15
N LYS A 682 -48.49 36.74 -6.20
CA LYS A 682 -49.05 36.85 -4.84
C LYS A 682 -48.54 38.11 -4.15
N TYR A 683 -47.25 38.37 -4.20
CA TYR A 683 -46.63 39.57 -3.63
C TYR A 683 -47.20 40.85 -4.26
N LEU A 684 -47.29 40.92 -5.59
CA LEU A 684 -47.83 42.08 -6.30
C LEU A 684 -49.29 42.36 -5.91
N LYS A 685 -50.10 41.32 -5.69
CA LYS A 685 -51.48 41.41 -5.24
C LYS A 685 -51.57 41.92 -3.78
N ASP A 686 -50.80 41.27 -2.87
CA ASP A 686 -50.79 41.60 -1.45
C ASP A 686 -50.24 43.01 -1.19
N ALA A 687 -49.27 43.46 -1.95
CA ALA A 687 -48.70 44.80 -1.88
C ALA A 687 -49.54 45.87 -2.60
N GLY A 688 -50.65 45.49 -3.25
CA GLY A 688 -51.58 46.41 -3.91
C GLY A 688 -51.07 46.96 -5.24
N TYR A 689 -50.03 46.41 -5.82
CA TYR A 689 -49.51 46.81 -7.14
C TYR A 689 -50.38 46.33 -8.28
N VAL A 690 -51.08 45.22 -8.12
CA VAL A 690 -51.99 44.61 -9.10
C VAL A 690 -53.38 44.51 -8.45
N LYS A 691 -54.38 45.14 -9.08
CA LYS A 691 -55.77 45.14 -8.61
C LYS A 691 -56.62 44.24 -9.53
N GLU A 692 -56.26 44.12 -10.77
CA GLU A 692 -56.97 43.35 -11.80
C GLU A 692 -56.96 41.87 -11.45
N LYS A 693 -57.95 41.12 -11.91
CA LYS A 693 -58.06 39.71 -11.75
C LYS A 693 -57.07 38.95 -12.67
N CYS A 694 -56.77 39.54 -13.84
CA CYS A 694 -55.83 39.02 -14.82
C CYS A 694 -54.85 40.14 -15.25
N TYR A 695 -53.53 39.80 -15.33
CA TYR A 695 -52.53 40.78 -15.73
C TYR A 695 -51.39 40.08 -16.42
N GLU A 696 -50.51 40.83 -17.09
CA GLU A 696 -49.33 40.33 -17.80
C GLU A 696 -48.07 40.57 -16.99
N LEU A 697 -47.27 39.53 -16.85
CA LEU A 697 -45.94 39.55 -16.20
C LEU A 697 -44.86 39.22 -17.23
N TRP A 698 -43.81 40.03 -17.31
CA TRP A 698 -42.68 39.80 -18.20
C TRP A 698 -41.60 38.98 -17.52
N THR A 699 -41.22 37.84 -18.16
CA THR A 699 -40.13 37.00 -17.76
C THR A 699 -39.01 37.04 -18.82
N LYS A 700 -37.83 36.49 -18.53
CA LYS A 700 -36.74 36.39 -19.49
C LYS A 700 -37.13 35.56 -20.74
N ALA A 701 -38.02 34.57 -20.58
CA ALA A 701 -38.59 33.78 -21.66
C ALA A 701 -39.87 34.38 -22.33
N GLY A 702 -40.18 35.65 -22.05
CA GLY A 702 -41.28 36.39 -22.65
C GLY A 702 -42.49 36.66 -21.66
N PRO A 703 -43.59 37.26 -22.20
CA PRO A 703 -44.73 37.62 -21.36
C PRO A 703 -45.49 36.37 -20.91
N VAL A 704 -46.09 36.51 -19.73
CA VAL A 704 -46.90 35.48 -19.09
C VAL A 704 -48.18 36.12 -18.54
N GLN A 705 -49.35 35.56 -18.89
CA GLN A 705 -50.64 35.99 -18.32
C GLN A 705 -50.88 35.23 -17.01
N VAL A 706 -51.26 35.96 -15.99
CA VAL A 706 -51.58 35.43 -14.66
C VAL A 706 -53.02 35.82 -14.29
N GLU A 707 -53.83 34.82 -13.91
CA GLU A 707 -55.18 35.00 -13.43
C GLU A 707 -55.32 34.55 -11.98
N PHE A 708 -55.81 35.46 -11.09
CA PHE A 708 -56.14 35.09 -9.71
C PHE A 708 -57.47 34.36 -9.68
N LEU A 709 -57.54 33.19 -9.10
CA LEU A 709 -58.76 32.38 -9.05
C LEU A 709 -59.57 32.64 -7.81
N ASP A 710 -58.99 33.24 -6.79
CA ASP A 710 -59.59 33.63 -5.50
C ASP A 710 -59.18 35.06 -5.12
N GLU A 711 -59.92 35.66 -4.16
CA GLU A 711 -59.72 37.02 -3.76
C GLU A 711 -58.39 37.30 -3.03
N ASP A 712 -57.95 36.32 -2.28
CA ASP A 712 -56.71 36.38 -1.54
C ASP A 712 -55.47 35.92 -2.38
N ALA A 713 -55.65 35.64 -3.65
CA ALA A 713 -54.61 35.16 -4.58
C ALA A 713 -53.83 33.90 -4.03
N SER A 714 -54.54 33.06 -3.28
CA SER A 714 -53.97 31.80 -2.78
C SER A 714 -53.90 30.70 -3.85
N ARG A 715 -54.68 30.84 -4.92
CA ARG A 715 -54.66 30.04 -6.13
C ARG A 715 -54.65 30.90 -7.37
N MET A 716 -53.82 30.56 -8.32
CA MET A 716 -53.74 31.27 -9.59
C MET A 716 -53.50 30.38 -10.77
N LYS A 717 -54.00 30.80 -11.92
CA LYS A 717 -53.76 30.18 -13.22
C LYS A 717 -52.74 31.02 -13.99
N VAL A 718 -51.72 30.35 -14.49
CA VAL A 718 -50.61 30.95 -15.21
C VAL A 718 -50.55 30.39 -16.61
N ASP A 719 -50.50 31.26 -17.60
CA ASP A 719 -50.29 30.89 -19.00
C ASP A 719 -48.80 30.60 -19.23
N MET A 720 -48.48 29.36 -19.41
CA MET A 720 -47.11 28.90 -19.62
C MET A 720 -46.70 28.94 -21.11
N GLY A 721 -47.56 29.35 -22.00
CA GLY A 721 -47.30 29.41 -23.44
C GLY A 721 -47.40 28.05 -24.13
N TYR A 722 -46.60 27.83 -25.14
CA TYR A 722 -46.60 26.60 -25.91
C TYR A 722 -45.42 25.68 -25.57
N ALA A 723 -45.67 24.38 -25.58
CA ALA A 723 -44.60 23.38 -25.46
C ALA A 723 -43.90 23.17 -26.80
N ALA A 724 -42.59 23.36 -26.84
CA ALA A 724 -41.80 23.16 -28.04
C ALA A 724 -41.00 21.86 -27.94
N PHE A 725 -41.12 20.98 -28.93
CA PHE A 725 -40.50 19.64 -28.95
C PHE A 725 -39.26 19.55 -29.84
N GLY A 726 -38.98 20.53 -30.65
CA GLY A 726 -37.85 20.54 -31.56
C GLY A 726 -36.50 20.48 -30.88
N ALA A 727 -35.58 19.71 -31.40
CA ALA A 727 -34.20 19.55 -30.93
C ALA A 727 -33.46 20.90 -30.77
N ASP A 728 -33.73 21.86 -31.68
CA ASP A 728 -33.18 23.23 -31.59
C ASP A 728 -33.67 24.00 -30.39
N SER A 729 -34.96 23.82 -30.01
CA SER A 729 -35.56 24.52 -28.86
C SER A 729 -35.01 24.09 -27.51
N ILE A 730 -34.39 22.92 -27.43
CA ILE A 730 -33.77 22.36 -26.25
C ILE A 730 -32.25 22.27 -26.36
N HIS A 731 -31.69 22.74 -27.50
CA HIS A 731 -30.26 22.70 -27.82
C HIS A 731 -29.69 21.27 -27.76
N ALA A 732 -30.43 20.27 -28.24
CA ALA A 732 -29.98 18.89 -28.32
C ALA A 732 -29.03 18.68 -29.53
N VAL A 733 -27.97 17.88 -29.36
CA VAL A 733 -26.97 17.58 -30.39
C VAL A 733 -27.13 16.14 -30.87
N GLY A 734 -27.13 15.94 -32.18
CA GLY A 734 -27.23 14.61 -32.79
C GLY A 734 -28.68 14.16 -33.04
N PHE A 735 -29.64 15.10 -32.98
CA PHE A 735 -31.06 14.91 -33.33
C PHE A 735 -31.53 15.97 -34.29
N GLU A 736 -32.47 15.62 -35.19
CA GLU A 736 -33.10 16.54 -36.12
C GLU A 736 -34.62 16.45 -35.98
N GLY A 737 -35.32 17.62 -35.99
CA GLY A 737 -36.76 17.67 -35.83
C GLY A 737 -37.25 17.56 -34.38
N ASP A 738 -38.44 17.02 -34.18
CA ASP A 738 -39.07 16.90 -32.85
C ASP A 738 -38.53 15.66 -32.11
N MET A 739 -38.13 15.85 -30.85
CA MET A 739 -37.66 14.78 -29.99
C MET A 739 -38.83 14.16 -29.20
N ILE A 740 -39.65 13.35 -29.88
CA ILE A 740 -40.83 12.72 -29.32
C ILE A 740 -40.62 11.19 -29.31
N ASN A 741 -40.63 10.57 -28.16
CA ASN A 741 -40.44 9.12 -27.96
C ASN A 741 -39.14 8.58 -28.57
N GLU A 742 -38.09 9.36 -28.53
CA GLU A 742 -36.77 8.97 -29.04
C GLU A 742 -36.07 7.96 -28.10
N SER A 743 -35.49 6.90 -28.67
CA SER A 743 -34.78 5.88 -27.90
C SER A 743 -33.33 6.27 -27.72
N VAL A 744 -32.93 6.64 -26.54
CA VAL A 744 -31.61 7.15 -26.22
C VAL A 744 -30.93 6.31 -25.15
N PHE A 745 -29.62 6.07 -25.31
CA PHE A 745 -28.85 5.27 -24.39
C PHE A 745 -28.25 6.14 -23.25
N PHE A 746 -28.67 5.83 -22.01
CA PHE A 746 -28.12 6.43 -20.79
C PHE A 746 -27.80 5.33 -19.79
N CYS A 747 -26.73 5.46 -19.06
CA CYS A 747 -26.44 4.63 -17.88
C CYS A 747 -26.66 3.12 -18.10
N ASP A 748 -26.13 2.56 -19.20
CA ASP A 748 -26.20 1.12 -19.55
C ASP A 748 -27.56 0.61 -20.02
N ASN A 749 -28.55 1.49 -20.29
CA ASN A 749 -29.85 1.09 -20.82
C ASN A 749 -30.39 2.07 -21.86
N PHE A 750 -31.35 1.62 -22.65
CA PHE A 750 -32.12 2.47 -23.57
C PHE A 750 -33.37 3.00 -22.88
N TYR A 751 -33.61 4.30 -23.00
CA TYR A 751 -34.80 4.97 -22.49
C TYR A 751 -35.52 5.69 -23.61
N ASN A 752 -36.83 5.61 -23.62
CA ASN A 752 -37.67 6.40 -24.51
C ASN A 752 -37.92 7.75 -23.86
N ILE A 753 -37.43 8.80 -24.53
CA ILE A 753 -37.47 10.16 -24.02
C ILE A 753 -38.32 11.05 -24.92
N THR A 754 -38.99 12.01 -24.33
CA THR A 754 -39.61 13.12 -25.02
C THR A 754 -39.06 14.42 -24.45
N CYS A 755 -38.37 15.20 -25.25
CA CYS A 755 -37.80 16.46 -24.79
C CYS A 755 -38.73 17.65 -25.10
N VAL A 756 -38.87 18.54 -24.12
CA VAL A 756 -39.83 19.64 -24.15
C VAL A 756 -39.20 20.91 -23.63
N SER A 757 -39.29 21.99 -24.37
CA SER A 757 -38.98 23.33 -23.88
C SER A 757 -40.27 24.04 -23.44
N MET A 758 -40.30 24.42 -22.18
CA MET A 758 -41.31 25.29 -21.57
C MET A 758 -40.74 26.68 -21.30
N GLY A 759 -39.75 27.11 -22.10
CA GLY A 759 -38.88 28.25 -21.87
C GLY A 759 -37.58 27.88 -21.16
N ASN A 760 -37.50 26.64 -20.68
CA ASN A 760 -36.30 25.97 -20.22
C ASN A 760 -36.31 24.49 -20.74
N PRO A 761 -35.17 23.86 -20.97
CA PRO A 761 -35.10 22.52 -21.53
C PRO A 761 -35.45 21.43 -20.49
N ASN A 762 -36.32 20.49 -20.89
CA ASN A 762 -36.74 19.37 -20.06
C ASN A 762 -36.68 18.05 -20.87
N CYS A 763 -36.21 16.98 -20.25
CA CYS A 763 -36.21 15.62 -20.79
C CYS A 763 -37.17 14.77 -19.95
N VAL A 764 -38.26 14.33 -20.55
CA VAL A 764 -39.29 13.50 -19.93
C VAL A 764 -39.05 12.04 -20.30
N VAL A 765 -38.89 11.19 -19.29
CA VAL A 765 -38.69 9.75 -19.44
C VAL A 765 -39.95 9.05 -18.94
N MET A 766 -40.68 8.40 -19.87
CA MET A 766 -41.88 7.62 -19.52
C MET A 766 -41.48 6.30 -18.90
N MET A 767 -42.06 5.96 -17.74
CA MET A 767 -41.74 4.72 -17.01
C MET A 767 -43.00 4.14 -16.35
N GLU A 768 -43.06 2.82 -16.24
CA GLU A 768 -44.16 2.14 -15.53
C GLU A 768 -44.06 2.35 -14.00
N GLU A 769 -42.85 2.46 -13.47
CA GLU A 769 -42.61 2.73 -12.07
C GLU A 769 -41.52 3.80 -11.91
N ILE A 770 -41.83 4.83 -11.16
CA ILE A 770 -40.90 5.91 -10.83
C ILE A 770 -40.56 5.90 -9.33
N SER A 771 -39.37 6.41 -8.97
CA SER A 771 -38.99 6.60 -7.60
C SER A 771 -37.86 7.62 -7.49
N LYS A 772 -37.73 8.24 -6.32
CA LYS A 772 -36.64 9.14 -5.96
C LYS A 772 -35.27 8.50 -6.27
N ASN A 773 -35.09 7.23 -5.95
CA ASN A 773 -33.80 6.54 -6.18
C ASN A 773 -33.50 6.39 -7.68
N LYS A 774 -34.52 6.12 -8.50
CA LYS A 774 -34.35 6.09 -9.97
C LYS A 774 -34.00 7.46 -10.52
N ALA A 775 -34.67 8.53 -10.01
CA ALA A 775 -34.34 9.90 -10.41
C ALA A 775 -32.93 10.33 -10.00
N LEU A 776 -32.48 10.00 -8.80
CA LEU A 776 -31.12 10.25 -8.32
C LEU A 776 -30.06 9.44 -9.09
N HIS A 777 -30.44 8.25 -9.56
CA HIS A 777 -29.52 7.40 -10.35
C HIS A 777 -29.39 7.90 -11.80
N LEU A 778 -30.49 8.12 -12.48
CA LEU A 778 -30.51 8.48 -13.91
C LEU A 778 -30.24 9.96 -14.18
N GLY A 779 -30.70 10.85 -13.28
CA GLY A 779 -30.60 12.31 -13.41
C GLY A 779 -29.24 12.83 -13.79
N PRO A 780 -28.13 12.49 -13.08
CA PRO A 780 -26.80 12.98 -13.40
C PRO A 780 -26.32 12.58 -14.82
N TYR A 781 -26.73 11.41 -15.31
CA TYR A 781 -26.36 10.92 -16.64
C TYR A 781 -27.13 11.64 -17.75
N VAL A 782 -28.41 11.99 -17.53
CA VAL A 782 -29.22 12.74 -18.46
C VAL A 782 -28.79 14.21 -18.47
N GLU A 783 -28.65 14.84 -17.30
CA GLU A 783 -28.22 16.23 -17.15
C GLU A 783 -26.90 16.52 -17.84
N ASN A 784 -25.89 15.65 -17.66
CA ASN A 784 -24.53 15.84 -18.17
C ASN A 784 -24.27 15.05 -19.45
N SER A 785 -25.30 14.62 -20.16
CA SER A 785 -25.17 13.84 -21.36
C SER A 785 -24.55 14.65 -22.50
N LYS A 786 -23.75 13.98 -23.34
CA LYS A 786 -23.22 14.57 -24.58
C LYS A 786 -24.30 15.07 -25.55
N TYR A 787 -25.54 14.62 -25.40
CA TYR A 787 -26.66 15.05 -26.21
C TYR A 787 -27.19 16.43 -25.80
N PHE A 788 -26.94 16.85 -24.57
CA PHE A 788 -27.43 18.11 -23.99
C PHE A 788 -26.25 18.97 -23.49
N PRO A 789 -25.50 19.64 -24.36
CA PRO A 789 -24.28 20.38 -23.99
C PRO A 789 -24.56 21.52 -23.01
N ASN A 790 -25.80 22.11 -23.02
CA ASN A 790 -26.24 23.14 -22.09
C ASN A 790 -26.90 22.57 -20.84
N ARG A 791 -26.80 21.26 -20.60
CA ARG A 791 -27.50 20.48 -19.59
C ARG A 791 -29.02 20.56 -19.75
N ILE A 792 -29.75 19.69 -19.06
CA ILE A 792 -31.21 19.58 -19.20
C ILE A 792 -31.81 19.15 -17.86
N ASN A 793 -33.04 19.61 -17.56
CA ASN A 793 -33.84 19.06 -16.46
C ASN A 793 -34.41 17.70 -16.87
N MET A 794 -34.51 16.77 -15.95
CA MET A 794 -35.10 15.45 -16.19
C MET A 794 -36.33 15.22 -15.30
N GLN A 795 -37.38 14.69 -15.93
CA GLN A 795 -38.57 14.21 -15.23
C GLN A 795 -38.79 12.74 -15.55
N LEU A 796 -38.83 11.88 -14.52
CA LEU A 796 -39.40 10.54 -14.65
C LEU A 796 -40.92 10.68 -14.55
N CYS A 797 -41.67 10.18 -15.53
CA CYS A 797 -43.11 10.34 -15.59
C CYS A 797 -43.79 8.98 -15.64
N HIS A 798 -44.71 8.78 -14.72
CA HIS A 798 -45.65 7.64 -14.69
C HIS A 798 -47.06 8.13 -14.96
N VAL A 799 -47.74 7.57 -15.93
CA VAL A 799 -49.12 7.85 -16.26
C VAL A 799 -50.00 6.95 -15.41
N VAL A 800 -50.72 7.56 -14.45
CA VAL A 800 -51.63 6.83 -13.57
C VAL A 800 -52.97 6.52 -14.31
N ASP A 801 -53.54 7.56 -14.95
CA ASP A 801 -54.70 7.45 -15.81
C ASP A 801 -54.72 8.63 -16.81
N ARG A 802 -55.83 8.82 -17.53
CA ARG A 802 -55.96 9.88 -18.53
C ARG A 802 -56.01 11.31 -17.97
N GLU A 803 -56.25 11.46 -16.67
CA GLU A 803 -56.31 12.75 -15.98
C GLU A 803 -55.22 12.94 -14.93
N ASN A 804 -54.39 11.90 -14.66
CA ASN A 804 -53.43 11.92 -13.59
C ASN A 804 -52.06 11.35 -14.03
N ILE A 805 -51.00 12.12 -13.74
CA ILE A 805 -49.61 11.66 -13.88
C ILE A 805 -48.86 11.89 -12.57
N GLN A 806 -47.87 11.02 -12.32
CA GLN A 806 -46.94 11.20 -11.20
C GLN A 806 -45.54 11.44 -11.77
N ILE A 807 -44.80 12.37 -11.17
CA ILE A 807 -43.44 12.70 -11.62
C ILE A 807 -42.43 12.74 -10.48
N GLU A 808 -41.18 12.33 -10.81
CA GLU A 808 -39.98 12.54 -9.99
C GLU A 808 -39.02 13.43 -10.78
N ILE A 809 -38.43 14.41 -10.10
CA ILE A 809 -37.78 15.54 -10.76
C ILE A 809 -36.30 15.61 -10.41
N TYR A 810 -35.49 15.80 -11.44
CA TYR A 810 -34.06 16.09 -11.28
C TYR A 810 -33.74 17.33 -12.11
N GLU A 811 -33.44 18.44 -11.45
CA GLU A 811 -33.24 19.73 -12.10
C GLU A 811 -31.78 20.04 -12.35
N ARG A 812 -31.51 20.68 -13.46
CA ARG A 812 -30.20 21.16 -13.91
C ARG A 812 -29.53 22.03 -12.83
N GLY A 813 -28.36 21.61 -12.34
CA GLY A 813 -27.61 22.32 -11.30
C GLY A 813 -28.15 22.18 -9.87
N ALA A 814 -29.41 21.74 -9.71
CA ALA A 814 -30.09 21.61 -8.43
C ALA A 814 -30.14 20.17 -7.93
N GLY A 815 -30.05 19.20 -8.83
CA GLY A 815 -30.22 17.80 -8.52
C GLY A 815 -31.70 17.45 -8.28
N TYR A 816 -31.97 16.54 -7.35
CA TYR A 816 -33.34 16.08 -7.07
C TYR A 816 -34.14 17.17 -6.33
N THR A 817 -35.30 17.57 -6.88
CA THR A 817 -36.20 18.56 -6.32
C THR A 817 -37.61 17.97 -6.07
N TYR A 818 -38.31 18.50 -5.09
CA TYR A 818 -39.64 17.98 -4.70
C TYR A 818 -40.78 18.52 -5.58
N ALA A 819 -40.61 19.68 -6.24
CA ALA A 819 -41.61 20.29 -7.09
C ALA A 819 -40.97 21.22 -8.12
N SER A 820 -41.47 21.18 -9.36
CA SER A 820 -41.10 22.10 -10.43
C SER A 820 -42.32 22.42 -11.28
N GLY A 821 -42.65 23.72 -11.41
CA GLY A 821 -43.80 24.14 -12.21
C GLY A 821 -43.58 23.90 -13.72
N THR A 822 -42.44 24.26 -14.26
CA THR A 822 -42.08 24.03 -15.65
C THR A 822 -41.87 22.50 -15.95
N GLY A 823 -41.30 21.79 -14.98
CA GLY A 823 -41.17 20.31 -15.08
C GLY A 823 -42.52 19.61 -15.13
N ALA A 824 -43.48 20.04 -14.31
CA ALA A 824 -44.85 19.53 -14.33
C ALA A 824 -45.54 19.79 -15.70
N CYS A 825 -45.41 21.02 -16.22
CA CYS A 825 -45.94 21.38 -17.54
C CYS A 825 -45.28 20.56 -18.68
N ALA A 826 -43.95 20.38 -18.61
CA ALA A 826 -43.22 19.60 -19.60
C ALA A 826 -43.61 18.11 -19.59
N ALA A 827 -43.76 17.51 -18.40
CA ALA A 827 -44.19 16.11 -18.26
C ALA A 827 -45.62 15.89 -18.76
N ALA A 828 -46.54 16.78 -18.37
CA ALA A 828 -47.93 16.76 -18.88
C ALA A 828 -47.98 16.96 -20.40
N SER A 829 -47.19 17.91 -20.94
CA SER A 829 -47.13 18.16 -22.40
C SER A 829 -46.57 16.96 -23.18
N ALA A 830 -45.54 16.30 -22.65
CA ALA A 830 -44.99 15.09 -23.23
C ALA A 830 -46.02 13.94 -23.23
N ALA A 831 -46.69 13.71 -22.11
CA ALA A 831 -47.75 12.71 -21.99
C ALA A 831 -48.94 13.00 -22.90
N HIS A 832 -49.35 14.28 -23.01
CA HIS A 832 -50.40 14.72 -23.92
C HIS A 832 -50.05 14.54 -25.39
N LYS A 833 -48.84 14.92 -25.78
CA LYS A 833 -48.33 14.73 -27.17
C LYS A 833 -48.24 13.28 -27.58
N LEU A 834 -47.99 12.39 -26.64
CA LEU A 834 -47.98 10.93 -26.83
C LEU A 834 -49.39 10.33 -26.78
N GLY A 835 -50.44 11.11 -26.56
CA GLY A 835 -51.83 10.64 -26.50
C GLY A 835 -52.20 9.84 -25.27
N LEU A 836 -51.38 9.85 -24.25
CA LEU A 836 -51.50 9.08 -23.00
C LEU A 836 -52.48 9.73 -22.01
N VAL A 837 -52.63 11.07 -22.05
CA VAL A 837 -53.49 11.85 -21.17
C VAL A 837 -54.39 12.78 -21.94
N GLY A 838 -55.45 13.29 -21.30
CA GLY A 838 -56.42 14.25 -21.88
C GLY A 838 -55.94 15.72 -21.81
N ASN A 839 -56.88 16.64 -22.05
CA ASN A 839 -56.60 18.09 -22.05
C ASN A 839 -56.53 18.69 -20.64
N ARG A 840 -56.77 17.90 -19.59
CA ARG A 840 -56.73 18.37 -18.20
C ARG A 840 -56.03 17.28 -17.37
N VAL A 841 -54.89 17.62 -16.79
CA VAL A 841 -53.98 16.65 -16.17
C VAL A 841 -53.55 17.15 -14.78
N GLN A 842 -53.85 16.35 -13.78
CA GLN A 842 -53.32 16.52 -12.43
C GLN A 842 -51.92 15.94 -12.36
N VAL A 843 -50.95 16.75 -12.05
CA VAL A 843 -49.53 16.33 -11.90
C VAL A 843 -49.22 16.22 -10.43
N HIS A 844 -48.93 14.98 -9.99
CA HIS A 844 -48.57 14.65 -8.63
C HIS A 844 -47.06 14.67 -8.44
N MET A 845 -46.59 15.46 -7.48
CA MET A 845 -45.18 15.58 -7.10
C MET A 845 -45.06 15.42 -5.58
N GLN A 846 -43.88 15.08 -5.09
CA GLN A 846 -43.67 15.01 -3.63
C GLN A 846 -43.89 16.35 -2.90
N GLY A 847 -43.64 17.48 -3.56
CA GLY A 847 -43.81 18.82 -3.01
C GLY A 847 -45.21 19.43 -3.21
N GLY A 848 -46.15 18.67 -3.77
CA GLY A 848 -47.52 19.10 -3.98
C GLY A 848 -48.00 18.94 -5.41
N ASP A 849 -49.31 19.18 -5.62
CA ASP A 849 -49.99 18.91 -6.88
C ASP A 849 -50.15 20.19 -7.69
N LEU A 850 -50.07 20.06 -9.02
CA LEU A 850 -50.39 21.10 -9.99
C LEU A 850 -51.37 20.60 -11.03
N LEU A 851 -52.34 21.43 -11.42
CA LEU A 851 -53.21 21.14 -12.53
C LEU A 851 -52.66 21.80 -13.80
N VAL A 852 -52.47 20.99 -14.84
CA VAL A 852 -52.06 21.45 -16.18
C VAL A 852 -53.24 21.27 -17.13
N GLU A 853 -53.59 22.31 -17.88
CA GLU A 853 -54.71 22.33 -18.84
C GLU A 853 -54.18 22.76 -20.23
N PHE A 854 -54.64 22.09 -21.24
CA PHE A 854 -54.33 22.36 -22.65
C PHE A 854 -55.55 23.01 -23.32
N ALA A 855 -55.35 24.17 -23.93
CA ALA A 855 -56.41 24.82 -24.73
C ALA A 855 -56.53 24.13 -26.11
N GLU A 856 -57.55 24.53 -26.88
CA GLU A 856 -57.76 23.97 -28.25
C GLU A 856 -56.62 24.29 -29.20
N ASP A 857 -55.81 25.32 -28.94
CA ASP A 857 -54.62 25.75 -29.69
C ASP A 857 -53.31 25.16 -29.13
N ASP A 858 -53.36 24.18 -28.26
CA ASP A 858 -52.22 23.54 -27.57
C ASP A 858 -51.47 24.47 -26.59
N ARG A 859 -52.07 25.58 -26.20
CA ARG A 859 -51.56 26.48 -25.18
C ARG A 859 -51.62 25.82 -23.79
N VAL A 860 -50.56 25.93 -23.00
CA VAL A 860 -50.42 25.25 -21.71
C VAL A 860 -50.73 26.22 -20.57
N PHE A 861 -51.67 25.86 -19.73
CA PHE A 861 -51.99 26.60 -18.51
C PHE A 861 -51.65 25.76 -17.28
N MET A 862 -51.05 26.39 -16.28
CA MET A 862 -50.70 25.77 -15.01
C MET A 862 -51.50 26.46 -13.87
N THR A 863 -52.24 25.67 -13.11
CA THR A 863 -52.96 26.12 -11.93
C THR A 863 -52.37 25.52 -10.68
N GLY A 864 -52.03 26.36 -9.70
CA GLY A 864 -51.43 25.88 -8.46
C GLY A 864 -51.61 26.81 -7.27
N PRO A 865 -51.43 26.33 -6.05
CA PRO A 865 -51.54 27.16 -4.84
C PRO A 865 -50.27 27.98 -4.61
N VAL A 866 -50.45 29.08 -3.83
CA VAL A 866 -49.36 29.81 -3.23
C VAL A 866 -49.78 30.24 -1.81
N VAL A 867 -48.85 30.11 -0.87
CA VAL A 867 -49.13 30.40 0.54
C VAL A 867 -48.25 31.56 0.99
N TYR A 868 -48.85 32.53 1.66
CA TYR A 868 -48.11 33.59 2.32
C TYR A 868 -47.46 33.07 3.58
N ILE A 869 -46.11 33.20 3.68
CA ILE A 869 -45.34 32.72 4.82
C ILE A 869 -45.02 33.87 5.78
N GLY A 870 -44.78 35.07 5.25
CA GLY A 870 -44.42 36.26 6.05
C GLY A 870 -43.98 37.43 5.19
N SER A 871 -43.82 38.63 5.79
CA SER A 871 -43.28 39.83 5.17
C SER A 871 -41.90 40.15 5.70
N ILE A 872 -40.96 40.50 4.81
CA ILE A 872 -39.65 41.04 5.15
C ILE A 872 -39.61 42.48 4.64
N THR A 873 -39.33 43.44 5.52
CA THR A 873 -39.12 44.84 5.14
C THR A 873 -37.64 45.10 5.00
N LEU A 874 -37.18 45.38 3.79
CA LEU A 874 -35.81 45.81 3.52
C LEU A 874 -35.66 47.31 3.82
N ALA A 875 -34.53 47.71 4.42
CA ALA A 875 -34.22 49.09 4.64
C ALA A 875 -34.04 49.85 3.31
N GLU A 876 -34.40 51.15 3.26
CA GLU A 876 -34.35 51.98 2.05
C GLU A 876 -32.97 52.04 1.37
N ASN A 877 -31.87 51.76 2.11
CA ASN A 877 -30.51 51.79 1.62
C ASN A 877 -29.91 50.37 1.35
N PHE A 878 -30.75 49.35 1.28
CA PHE A 878 -30.33 48.00 1.03
C PHE A 878 -29.74 47.76 -0.38
N PHE A 879 -30.12 48.64 -1.32
CA PHE A 879 -29.67 48.62 -2.71
C PHE A 879 -28.76 49.83 -3.06
N ALA A 880 -28.33 50.64 -2.06
CA ALA A 880 -27.46 51.77 -2.27
C ALA A 880 -25.96 51.47 -2.19
#